data_08eff26811921a271ba342f0bcd7c46b
#
_entry.id   08eff26811921a271ba342f0bcd7c46b
#
_cell.length_a   1.000
_cell.length_b   1.000
_cell.length_c   1.000
_cell.angle_alpha   90.00
_cell.angle_beta   90.00
_cell.angle_gamma   90.00
#
_symmetry.space_group_name_H-M   'P 1'
#
loop_
_entity.id
_entity.type
_entity.pdbx_description
1 polymer ?
#
loop_
_entity_poly.entity_id
_entity_poly.type
_entity_poly.pdbx_seq_one_letter_code
_entity_poly.pdbx_strand_id
1 'polypeptide(L)'
;AFTSNQYGNNDVYIMPATGGEITQLTFHQANDQVESWSWDSKKIYFSSNRYNRITAFEISAEGGTPSRLFEHYHNTVHNLAEHPTSGDFYFNESWESFIFPQRKRYVGSFNPDIKSYNPKTDTYTEHTNWEGKDFSPTIDQNGKVYFVSDEANNEYNLYTLENGQKKQLTRFNTSIYNPSVSPDGSVVVFERDYELYKYDIASNRASKIDVTITKNNTLTKSQSFDVKDNISAFDVSPDKKKMAFISRGELFVSDAEGKFVRQIETNSMGRVLEVKWLGDNKTLIFNQTVDGYQNWFTIAADGNGTEKQHTSDKRNNRDLALNHDRSAGVYLSGRDQLRHIDLDDFKSKTLVEDEFWGFQNTAPMFSPNGEYVLFSAKRNFELDIFVHHLESERTINLTNTGVDENGAFWSPDGKYIYYTGSRSVPSYPRGAGETDLFRIPLDYYDDPYKSDLFDELFAEKEEKNEDSKEEEEKLTIEINTTNLMQRVERVGEGFGNQLSPFVTQKDDKTMVLYGSNHNEGDFTLSVTTFEPFEQPKTQSFEGTGFVSGIIDVDGQLYGLSRGAINKLDPSSAKATKINVSHSFERNLQDEFYQMFDELWANIEENFYNETFHGIDWKKIRDRYKKYLPYVDSRADLLRMNNDMLGELNSSHMGFNTFGDEENQYYSTLSMATGIIWDKDNPYQVSEIIETGPVHISGNKINTGDELIAVNGKPVDATMNREMYFSVPSMPEEATLTFKQGSSNIDIKIHPTSYFSDRNDLYDEWVSGNQKMVDEKTNKKVAYVHMKNMGGGELNNFLIEMTSEAYNRDALIFDLRYNTGGNVHDDVLRFLSQRQYANWAYRGGELAPQSNFAPADKPIILLINEQSLSDAEVTAEGFKQLGLGTVIGTETYRWIIFTSGKGLVDGSFYRLPSWGLYTLDGENIEQTGVAPDIEVHNTFKDRVNGNDPQLEKAIQEILNKLEND
;
A
#
# COMPACT_ATOMS: atom_id res chain seq x y z
N ALA A 1 32.24 13.04 -8.10
CA ALA A 1 31.54 11.78 -7.90
C ALA A 1 30.04 11.98 -8.16
N PHE A 2 29.34 10.97 -8.55
CA PHE A 2 27.90 11.01 -8.78
C PHE A 2 27.31 9.59 -8.69
N THR A 3 26.01 9.54 -8.49
CA THR A 3 25.24 8.30 -8.50
C THR A 3 24.63 8.08 -9.89
N SER A 4 24.69 6.83 -10.38
CA SER A 4 24.06 6.44 -11.65
C SER A 4 23.53 5.02 -11.58
N ASN A 5 22.41 4.77 -12.29
CA ASN A 5 21.78 3.46 -12.40
C ASN A 5 22.00 2.81 -13.79
N GLN A 6 23.01 3.19 -14.54
CA GLN A 6 23.21 2.74 -15.91
C GLN A 6 23.41 1.21 -16.05
N TYR A 7 23.76 0.51 -14.98
CA TYR A 7 23.90 -0.95 -14.94
C TYR A 7 22.87 -1.65 -14.02
N GLY A 8 21.74 -0.98 -13.74
CA GLY A 8 20.59 -1.57 -13.08
C GLY A 8 20.22 -0.88 -11.77
N ASN A 9 21.03 -0.98 -10.75
CA ASN A 9 20.88 -0.27 -9.47
C ASN A 9 21.74 1.00 -9.41
N ASN A 10 21.51 1.82 -8.41
CA ASN A 10 22.33 2.99 -8.16
C ASN A 10 23.70 2.58 -7.63
N ASP A 11 24.76 3.00 -8.33
CA ASP A 11 26.16 2.82 -7.97
C ASP A 11 26.92 4.15 -7.93
N VAL A 12 28.06 4.15 -7.25
CA VAL A 12 28.97 5.30 -7.17
C VAL A 12 29.89 5.33 -8.38
N TYR A 13 29.95 6.48 -9.05
CA TYR A 13 30.79 6.76 -10.20
C TYR A 13 31.63 8.01 -9.99
N ILE A 14 32.78 8.06 -10.67
CA ILE A 14 33.63 9.26 -10.79
C ILE A 14 33.93 9.58 -12.25
N MET A 15 34.16 10.85 -12.52
CA MET A 15 34.68 11.35 -13.79
C MET A 15 35.47 12.64 -13.57
N PRO A 16 36.40 13.00 -14.49
CA PRO A 16 37.05 14.31 -14.43
C PRO A 16 36.04 15.47 -14.52
N ALA A 17 36.22 16.54 -13.78
CA ALA A 17 35.34 17.70 -13.79
C ALA A 17 35.24 18.39 -15.17
N THR A 18 36.19 18.15 -16.04
CA THR A 18 36.23 18.63 -17.42
C THR A 18 35.56 17.72 -18.43
N GLY A 19 34.94 16.63 -17.97
CA GLY A 19 34.44 15.55 -18.79
C GLY A 19 35.49 14.52 -19.13
N GLY A 20 35.12 13.37 -19.66
CA GLY A 20 35.99 12.27 -20.02
C GLY A 20 35.44 10.91 -19.64
N GLU A 21 36.34 9.98 -19.32
CA GLU A 21 35.98 8.62 -18.95
C GLU A 21 35.24 8.56 -17.60
N ILE A 22 34.19 7.79 -17.55
CA ILE A 22 33.41 7.51 -16.33
C ILE A 22 33.89 6.19 -15.75
N THR A 23 34.25 6.17 -14.47
CA THR A 23 34.69 4.98 -13.75
C THR A 23 33.65 4.60 -12.69
N GLN A 24 33.18 3.35 -12.73
CA GLN A 24 32.34 2.76 -11.70
C GLN A 24 33.20 2.33 -10.52
N LEU A 25 32.80 2.66 -9.29
CA LEU A 25 33.53 2.32 -8.06
C LEU A 25 32.85 1.23 -7.25
N THR A 26 31.50 1.16 -7.24
CA THR A 26 30.74 0.15 -6.48
C THR A 26 30.04 -0.83 -7.42
N PHE A 27 29.85 -2.08 -6.96
CA PHE A 27 29.37 -3.20 -7.78
C PHE A 27 28.34 -4.09 -7.06
N HIS A 28 27.79 -3.64 -5.94
CA HIS A 28 26.81 -4.37 -5.17
C HIS A 28 25.39 -4.09 -5.68
N GLN A 29 24.48 -5.07 -5.61
CA GLN A 29 23.08 -4.92 -6.02
C GLN A 29 22.30 -3.87 -5.19
N ALA A 30 22.74 -3.57 -3.97
CA ALA A 30 22.15 -2.52 -3.13
C ALA A 30 22.30 -1.14 -3.80
N ASN A 31 21.39 -0.23 -3.48
CA ASN A 31 21.48 1.15 -3.96
C ASN A 31 22.50 1.94 -3.16
N ASP A 32 23.47 2.52 -3.88
CA ASP A 32 24.52 3.35 -3.34
C ASP A 32 24.33 4.80 -3.80
N GLN A 33 24.22 5.73 -2.85
CA GLN A 33 24.02 7.15 -3.13
C GLN A 33 25.19 7.98 -2.62
N VAL A 34 25.84 8.74 -3.49
CA VAL A 34 26.94 9.64 -3.13
C VAL A 34 26.44 10.72 -2.17
N GLU A 35 27.17 10.90 -1.06
CA GLU A 35 26.90 11.91 -0.04
C GLU A 35 27.93 13.06 -0.10
N SER A 36 29.21 12.77 0.08
CA SER A 36 30.28 13.78 0.09
C SER A 36 31.65 13.20 -0.22
N TRP A 37 32.66 14.08 -0.34
CA TRP A 37 34.06 13.75 -0.43
C TRP A 37 34.75 13.93 0.92
N SER A 38 35.81 13.14 1.18
CA SER A 38 36.77 13.44 2.22
C SER A 38 37.56 14.72 1.90
N TRP A 39 38.01 15.44 2.93
CA TRP A 39 38.71 16.71 2.74
C TRP A 39 40.08 16.57 2.06
N ASP A 40 40.71 15.41 2.09
CA ASP A 40 41.93 15.12 1.33
C ASP A 40 41.66 14.68 -0.12
N SER A 41 40.39 14.64 -0.55
CA SER A 41 39.93 14.22 -1.87
C SER A 41 40.29 12.77 -2.25
N LYS A 42 40.56 11.92 -1.27
CA LYS A 42 40.95 10.52 -1.52
C LYS A 42 39.81 9.54 -1.38
N LYS A 43 38.76 9.92 -0.66
CA LYS A 43 37.61 9.05 -0.40
C LYS A 43 36.31 9.71 -0.81
N ILE A 44 35.33 8.88 -1.13
CA ILE A 44 33.95 9.24 -1.36
C ILE A 44 33.13 8.57 -0.27
N TYR A 45 32.30 9.35 0.41
CA TYR A 45 31.30 8.87 1.34
C TYR A 45 30.00 8.69 0.61
N PHE A 46 29.32 7.57 0.87
CA PHE A 46 28.04 7.24 0.27
C PHE A 46 27.16 6.48 1.24
N SER A 47 25.87 6.54 1.06
CA SER A 47 24.89 5.72 1.79
C SER A 47 24.51 4.48 0.98
N SER A 48 24.25 3.37 1.68
CA SER A 48 23.87 2.08 1.10
C SER A 48 22.91 1.31 1.97
N ASN A 49 22.07 0.48 1.33
CA ASN A 49 21.14 -0.40 2.04
C ASN A 49 21.57 -1.89 2.05
N ARG A 50 22.88 -2.16 2.01
CA ARG A 50 23.45 -3.52 1.95
C ARG A 50 23.12 -4.38 3.16
N TYR A 51 23.34 -3.87 4.38
CA TYR A 51 23.21 -4.62 5.64
C TYR A 51 22.01 -4.22 6.48
N ASN A 52 21.43 -3.04 6.21
CA ASN A 52 20.25 -2.52 6.89
C ASN A 52 19.45 -1.61 5.95
N ARG A 53 18.52 -0.80 6.46
CA ARG A 53 17.73 0.12 5.61
C ARG A 53 18.59 1.15 4.91
N ILE A 54 19.54 1.77 5.63
CA ILE A 54 20.50 2.73 5.09
C ILE A 54 21.59 2.98 6.12
N THR A 55 22.86 2.94 5.69
CA THR A 55 23.99 3.37 6.52
C THR A 55 25.11 3.90 5.64
N ALA A 56 26.09 4.56 6.28
CA ALA A 56 27.19 5.21 5.59
C ALA A 56 28.36 4.25 5.31
N PHE A 57 28.94 4.42 4.13
CA PHE A 57 30.13 3.74 3.64
C PHE A 57 31.15 4.73 3.14
N GLU A 58 32.42 4.28 3.06
CA GLU A 58 33.46 4.99 2.36
C GLU A 58 34.11 4.10 1.29
N ILE A 59 34.56 4.71 0.21
CA ILE A 59 35.38 4.07 -0.83
C ILE A 59 36.49 5.00 -1.28
N SER A 60 37.66 4.44 -1.62
CA SER A 60 38.76 5.21 -2.22
C SER A 60 38.34 5.73 -3.60
N ALA A 61 38.73 6.98 -3.93
CA ALA A 61 38.57 7.54 -5.27
C ALA A 61 39.36 6.78 -6.34
N GLU A 62 40.37 5.99 -5.94
CA GLU A 62 41.16 5.13 -6.83
C GLU A 62 40.54 3.73 -7.00
N GLY A 63 39.43 3.44 -6.33
CA GLY A 63 38.75 2.14 -6.31
C GLY A 63 39.10 1.30 -5.10
N GLY A 64 38.82 0.00 -5.16
CA GLY A 64 38.96 -0.93 -4.06
C GLY A 64 37.58 -1.31 -3.48
N THR A 65 37.59 -2.07 -2.40
CA THR A 65 36.35 -2.51 -1.74
C THR A 65 35.82 -1.44 -0.78
N PRO A 66 34.53 -1.10 -0.78
CA PRO A 66 33.98 -0.14 0.16
C PRO A 66 33.96 -0.69 1.60
N SER A 67 34.12 0.21 2.57
CA SER A 67 34.06 -0.09 4.01
C SER A 67 32.85 0.57 4.66
N ARG A 68 32.16 -0.15 5.53
CA ARG A 68 31.07 0.38 6.37
C ARG A 68 31.67 1.26 7.49
N LEU A 69 31.11 2.46 7.65
CA LEU A 69 31.61 3.40 8.67
C LEU A 69 31.06 3.13 10.08
N PHE A 70 29.78 2.76 10.17
CA PHE A 70 29.09 2.57 11.44
C PHE A 70 28.34 1.24 11.43
N GLU A 71 28.58 0.44 12.43
CA GLU A 71 27.94 -0.86 12.60
C GLU A 71 26.62 -0.71 13.38
N HIS A 72 25.94 -1.78 13.63
CA HIS A 72 24.62 -1.95 14.20
C HIS A 72 23.49 -1.91 13.18
N TYR A 73 22.56 -2.89 13.29
CA TYR A 73 21.49 -3.09 12.33
C TYR A 73 20.53 -1.88 12.22
N HIS A 74 20.22 -1.23 13.34
CA HIS A 74 19.26 -0.11 13.40
C HIS A 74 19.88 1.28 13.28
N ASN A 75 21.18 1.40 13.00
CA ASN A 75 21.78 2.70 12.71
C ASN A 75 21.39 3.16 11.30
N THR A 76 20.71 4.30 11.23
CA THR A 76 20.38 4.99 9.99
C THR A 76 21.29 6.20 9.87
N VAL A 77 22.10 6.28 8.83
CA VAL A 77 23.01 7.41 8.61
C VAL A 77 22.97 7.81 7.14
N HIS A 78 22.66 9.07 6.88
CA HIS A 78 22.68 9.68 5.56
C HIS A 78 22.99 11.19 5.66
N ASN A 79 23.13 11.87 4.54
CA ASN A 79 23.59 13.26 4.45
C ASN A 79 24.94 13.47 5.18
N LEU A 80 25.88 12.55 4.95
CA LEU A 80 27.14 12.51 5.67
C LEU A 80 28.11 13.59 5.17
N ALA A 81 28.66 14.39 6.10
CA ALA A 81 29.71 15.38 5.83
C ALA A 81 30.80 15.30 6.89
N GLU A 82 32.06 15.16 6.46
CA GLU A 82 33.24 15.17 7.34
C GLU A 82 33.65 16.60 7.73
N HIS A 83 33.98 16.83 8.99
CA HIS A 83 34.52 18.11 9.45
C HIS A 83 36.04 18.18 9.17
N PRO A 84 36.57 19.29 8.56
CA PRO A 84 37.91 19.35 7.99
C PRO A 84 39.03 19.19 9.00
N THR A 85 38.81 19.48 10.27
CA THR A 85 39.90 19.51 11.28
C THR A 85 39.66 18.58 12.46
N SER A 86 38.41 18.33 12.90
CA SER A 86 38.16 17.47 14.05
C SER A 86 38.01 15.99 13.68
N GLY A 87 37.67 15.70 12.43
CA GLY A 87 37.33 14.36 11.97
C GLY A 87 35.96 13.87 12.46
N ASP A 88 35.09 14.78 12.92
CA ASP A 88 33.70 14.49 13.21
C ASP A 88 32.93 14.28 11.91
N PHE A 89 32.06 13.28 11.89
CA PHE A 89 31.07 13.09 10.83
C PHE A 89 29.76 13.72 11.25
N TYR A 90 29.26 14.65 10.46
CA TYR A 90 27.93 15.24 10.61
C TYR A 90 26.94 14.49 9.73
N PHE A 91 25.72 14.21 10.24
CA PHE A 91 24.74 13.39 9.54
C PHE A 91 23.32 13.60 10.09
N ASN A 92 22.35 12.95 9.42
CA ASN A 92 20.98 12.74 9.90
C ASN A 92 20.70 11.25 10.13
N GLU A 93 19.83 10.94 11.10
CA GLU A 93 19.42 9.58 11.42
C GLU A 93 17.97 9.25 10.99
N SER A 94 17.18 10.23 10.64
CA SER A 94 15.74 10.05 10.39
C SER A 94 15.42 9.74 8.93
N TRP A 95 14.47 8.83 8.71
CA TRP A 95 13.92 8.57 7.36
C TRP A 95 13.15 9.76 6.80
N GLU A 96 12.68 10.67 7.64
CA GLU A 96 11.96 11.87 7.22
C GLU A 96 12.81 12.80 6.36
N SER A 97 14.12 12.77 6.50
CA SER A 97 15.04 13.52 5.66
C SER A 97 15.62 12.72 4.50
N PHE A 98 15.44 11.40 4.48
CA PHE A 98 15.95 10.54 3.41
C PHE A 98 14.85 10.05 2.47
N ILE A 99 13.82 9.38 3.02
CA ILE A 99 12.75 8.76 2.22
C ILE A 99 11.62 9.77 1.95
N PHE A 100 11.35 10.65 2.93
CA PHE A 100 10.22 11.59 2.91
C PHE A 100 10.62 13.06 3.04
N PRO A 101 11.69 13.54 2.33
CA PRO A 101 12.08 14.96 2.41
C PRO A 101 10.97 15.89 1.95
N GLN A 102 10.07 15.42 1.07
CA GLN A 102 8.91 16.15 0.57
C GLN A 102 7.77 16.28 1.60
N ARG A 103 7.67 15.40 2.62
CA ARG A 103 6.69 15.53 3.70
C ARG A 103 7.07 16.73 4.58
N LYS A 104 6.45 17.86 4.34
CA LYS A 104 6.71 19.09 5.07
C LYS A 104 5.97 19.11 6.41
N ARG A 105 6.50 19.89 7.34
CA ARG A 105 5.85 20.16 8.63
C ARG A 105 5.65 18.93 9.53
N TYR A 106 6.39 17.86 9.29
CA TYR A 106 6.43 16.74 10.22
C TYR A 106 7.02 17.21 11.55
N VAL A 107 6.31 16.91 12.62
CA VAL A 107 6.71 17.14 14.01
C VAL A 107 6.53 15.83 14.75
N GLY A 108 7.59 15.31 15.39
CA GLY A 108 7.52 14.03 16.10
C GLY A 108 8.89 13.59 16.62
N SER A 109 8.90 12.49 17.37
CA SER A 109 10.10 11.93 18.00
C SER A 109 11.18 11.47 17.00
N PHE A 110 10.79 11.25 15.74
CA PHE A 110 11.72 10.86 14.67
C PHE A 110 12.03 11.99 13.69
N ASN A 111 11.88 13.26 14.09
CA ASN A 111 12.30 14.39 13.29
C ASN A 111 13.82 14.36 13.05
N PRO A 112 14.30 14.79 11.87
CA PRO A 112 15.72 14.88 11.61
C PRO A 112 16.34 16.08 12.31
N ASP A 113 17.45 15.85 12.99
CA ASP A 113 18.33 16.87 13.57
C ASP A 113 19.76 16.71 13.05
N ILE A 114 20.56 17.77 13.16
CA ILE A 114 21.97 17.75 12.82
C ILE A 114 22.74 17.13 13.98
N LYS A 115 23.33 15.97 13.74
CA LYS A 115 24.12 15.21 14.70
C LYS A 115 25.53 15.01 14.22
N SER A 116 26.46 14.75 15.12
CA SER A 116 27.82 14.36 14.76
C SER A 116 28.37 13.25 15.66
N TYR A 117 29.23 12.45 15.08
CA TYR A 117 29.98 11.42 15.78
C TYR A 117 31.43 11.38 15.36
N ASN A 118 32.32 11.28 16.34
CA ASN A 118 33.76 11.10 16.12
C ASN A 118 34.18 9.67 16.53
N PRO A 119 34.49 8.79 15.58
CA PRO A 119 34.83 7.41 15.92
C PRO A 119 36.18 7.27 16.63
N LYS A 120 37.09 8.29 16.59
CA LYS A 120 38.39 8.25 17.26
C LYS A 120 38.30 8.62 18.73
N THR A 121 37.36 9.51 19.06
CA THR A 121 37.18 10.00 20.45
C THR A 121 35.92 9.44 21.11
N ASP A 122 35.13 8.67 20.39
CA ASP A 122 33.81 8.18 20.81
C ASP A 122 32.91 9.31 21.34
N THR A 123 32.96 10.47 20.65
CA THR A 123 32.16 11.64 21.01
C THR A 123 30.96 11.79 20.11
N TYR A 124 29.77 11.76 20.68
CA TYR A 124 28.50 12.01 20.01
C TYR A 124 27.95 13.36 20.44
N THR A 125 27.44 14.16 19.50
CA THR A 125 26.87 15.49 19.76
C THR A 125 25.65 15.73 18.92
N GLU A 126 24.57 16.19 19.57
CA GLU A 126 23.38 16.73 18.94
C GLU A 126 23.53 18.26 18.83
N HIS A 127 23.55 18.77 17.60
CA HIS A 127 23.76 20.19 17.33
C HIS A 127 22.47 20.99 17.21
N THR A 128 21.36 20.33 16.89
CA THR A 128 20.02 20.91 16.83
C THR A 128 19.03 20.01 17.54
N ASN A 129 17.90 20.58 17.98
CA ASN A 129 16.79 19.88 18.62
C ASN A 129 15.46 20.56 18.28
N TRP A 130 15.29 20.94 17.03
CA TRP A 130 14.07 21.57 16.56
C TRP A 130 12.95 20.53 16.45
N GLU A 131 11.70 20.89 16.84
CA GLU A 131 10.56 19.99 16.73
C GLU A 131 10.15 19.63 15.28
N GLY A 132 10.58 20.43 14.28
CA GLY A 132 10.44 20.17 12.86
C GLY A 132 11.68 19.53 12.27
N LYS A 133 12.08 19.91 11.04
CA LYS A 133 13.16 19.25 10.29
C LYS A 133 14.39 20.13 10.14
N ASP A 134 15.52 19.68 10.70
CA ASP A 134 16.86 20.20 10.47
C ASP A 134 17.70 19.11 9.76
N PHE A 135 18.07 19.29 8.49
CA PHE A 135 18.71 18.22 7.72
C PHE A 135 19.65 18.71 6.61
N SER A 136 20.32 17.75 5.96
CA SER A 136 21.31 17.98 4.88
C SER A 136 22.45 18.90 5.29
N PRO A 137 23.27 18.54 6.30
CA PRO A 137 24.46 19.31 6.66
C PRO A 137 25.48 19.30 5.54
N THR A 138 26.10 20.45 5.28
CA THR A 138 27.26 20.65 4.42
C THR A 138 28.25 21.58 5.11
N ILE A 139 29.56 21.38 4.93
CA ILE A 139 30.59 22.01 5.76
C ILE A 139 31.65 22.64 4.85
N ASP A 140 32.13 23.86 5.19
CA ASP A 140 33.24 24.52 4.49
C ASP A 140 34.59 24.15 5.11
N GLN A 141 35.71 24.56 4.45
CA GLN A 141 37.06 24.28 4.92
C GLN A 141 37.39 24.89 6.28
N ASN A 142 36.61 25.84 6.77
CA ASN A 142 36.78 26.46 8.08
C ASN A 142 35.97 25.74 9.18
N GLY A 143 35.25 24.67 8.81
CA GLY A 143 34.39 23.90 9.73
C GLY A 143 33.06 24.53 9.98
N LYS A 144 32.62 25.51 9.18
CA LYS A 144 31.30 26.11 9.32
C LYS A 144 30.23 25.25 8.66
N VAL A 145 29.21 24.89 9.44
CA VAL A 145 28.13 23.99 9.03
C VAL A 145 26.95 24.80 8.47
N TYR A 146 26.46 24.39 7.32
CA TYR A 146 25.24 24.88 6.69
C TYR A 146 24.25 23.72 6.54
N PHE A 147 22.96 23.99 6.64
CA PHE A 147 21.91 22.97 6.58
C PHE A 147 20.56 23.60 6.24
N VAL A 148 19.53 22.80 6.03
CA VAL A 148 18.15 23.27 5.82
C VAL A 148 17.32 23.08 7.07
N SER A 149 16.41 24.04 7.35
CA SER A 149 15.46 24.02 8.45
C SER A 149 14.13 24.63 8.04
N ASP A 150 13.02 24.10 8.58
CA ASP A 150 11.66 24.64 8.39
C ASP A 150 11.20 25.58 9.54
N GLU A 151 12.09 25.89 10.50
CA GLU A 151 11.78 26.62 11.73
C GLU A 151 11.10 27.98 11.51
N ALA A 152 11.48 28.71 10.46
CA ALA A 152 11.04 30.10 10.33
C ALA A 152 9.62 30.26 9.81
N ASN A 153 9.17 29.42 8.89
CA ASN A 153 7.90 29.58 8.16
C ASN A 153 7.33 28.28 7.59
N ASN A 154 7.71 27.14 8.16
CA ASN A 154 7.30 25.81 7.71
C ASN A 154 7.72 25.47 6.26
N GLU A 155 8.71 26.18 5.72
CA GLU A 155 9.37 25.91 4.45
C GLU A 155 10.88 25.78 4.69
N TYR A 156 11.52 24.82 4.02
CA TYR A 156 12.95 24.60 4.20
C TYR A 156 13.75 25.80 3.69
N ASN A 157 14.51 26.41 4.56
CA ASN A 157 15.38 27.54 4.28
C ASN A 157 16.82 27.19 4.70
N LEU A 158 17.80 27.94 4.17
CA LEU A 158 19.20 27.78 4.50
C LEU A 158 19.52 28.40 5.86
N TYR A 159 20.17 27.61 6.71
CA TYR A 159 20.66 27.99 8.02
C TYR A 159 22.17 27.66 8.16
N THR A 160 22.79 28.20 9.20
CA THR A 160 24.16 27.86 9.62
C THR A 160 24.26 27.80 11.13
N LEU A 161 25.22 27.03 11.64
CA LEU A 161 25.59 27.04 13.05
C LEU A 161 26.64 28.11 13.31
N GLU A 162 26.34 29.08 14.19
CA GLU A 162 27.31 30.08 14.68
C GLU A 162 27.38 29.95 16.21
N ASN A 163 28.55 29.55 16.74
CA ASN A 163 28.76 29.30 18.19
C ASN A 163 27.72 28.34 18.79
N GLY A 164 27.35 27.30 18.05
CA GLY A 164 26.35 26.30 18.46
C GLY A 164 24.91 26.79 18.41
N GLN A 165 24.64 27.93 17.78
CA GLN A 165 23.29 28.49 17.62
C GLN A 165 22.91 28.56 16.14
N LYS A 166 21.63 28.24 15.86
CA LYS A 166 21.08 28.35 14.50
C LYS A 166 20.96 29.81 14.08
N LYS A 167 21.38 30.11 12.86
CA LYS A 167 21.19 31.41 12.21
C LYS A 167 20.61 31.23 10.82
N GLN A 168 19.46 31.81 10.59
CA GLN A 168 18.79 31.82 9.28
C GLN A 168 19.54 32.69 8.27
N LEU A 169 19.77 32.15 7.06
CA LEU A 169 20.42 32.84 5.95
C LEU A 169 19.46 33.24 4.84
N THR A 170 18.42 32.44 4.56
CA THR A 170 17.42 32.71 3.52
C THR A 170 16.02 32.81 4.10
N ARG A 171 15.10 33.48 3.37
CA ARG A 171 13.70 33.62 3.75
C ARG A 171 12.79 33.42 2.52
N PHE A 172 12.81 32.18 2.00
CA PHE A 172 11.96 31.79 0.90
C PHE A 172 10.58 31.33 1.40
N ASN A 173 9.59 31.51 0.55
CA ASN A 173 8.22 31.01 0.74
C ASN A 173 7.97 29.69 0.00
N THR A 174 9.01 29.05 -0.52
CA THR A 174 9.06 27.71 -1.07
C THR A 174 10.33 27.03 -0.60
N SER A 175 10.29 25.73 -0.38
CA SER A 175 11.38 24.95 0.21
C SER A 175 12.58 24.83 -0.72
N ILE A 176 13.78 24.84 -0.12
CA ILE A 176 15.03 24.48 -0.78
C ILE A 176 15.46 23.06 -0.38
N TYR A 177 16.26 22.41 -1.23
CA TYR A 177 16.77 21.04 -1.00
C TYR A 177 18.25 20.93 -1.39
N ASN A 178 18.93 19.94 -0.86
CA ASN A 178 20.29 19.54 -1.24
C ASN A 178 21.30 20.69 -1.23
N PRO A 179 21.47 21.42 -0.13
CA PRO A 179 22.47 22.48 -0.05
C PRO A 179 23.90 21.88 -0.15
N SER A 180 24.78 22.54 -0.91
CA SER A 180 26.18 22.20 -1.02
C SER A 180 27.02 23.48 -0.97
N VAL A 181 27.89 23.60 0.03
CA VAL A 181 28.76 24.75 0.20
C VAL A 181 30.06 24.56 -0.57
N SER A 182 30.57 25.63 -1.18
CA SER A 182 31.93 25.63 -1.76
C SER A 182 32.98 25.48 -0.65
N PRO A 183 34.15 24.81 -0.93
CA PRO A 183 35.18 24.60 0.08
C PRO A 183 35.65 25.89 0.76
N ASP A 184 35.76 26.99 0.01
CA ASP A 184 36.16 28.31 0.52
C ASP A 184 35.04 29.05 1.32
N GLY A 185 33.84 28.45 1.40
CA GLY A 185 32.73 29.03 2.12
C GLY A 185 32.13 30.28 1.48
N SER A 186 32.40 30.52 0.18
CA SER A 186 31.91 31.73 -0.50
C SER A 186 30.48 31.60 -1.04
N VAL A 187 30.07 30.40 -1.43
CA VAL A 187 28.79 30.13 -2.09
C VAL A 187 28.14 28.84 -1.56
N VAL A 188 26.82 28.84 -1.41
CA VAL A 188 26.01 27.62 -1.22
C VAL A 188 25.11 27.47 -2.43
N VAL A 189 25.14 26.31 -3.09
CA VAL A 189 24.21 25.94 -4.16
C VAL A 189 23.11 25.04 -3.60
N PHE A 190 21.89 25.11 -4.15
CA PHE A 190 20.76 24.31 -3.73
C PHE A 190 19.69 24.25 -4.81
N GLU A 191 18.80 23.26 -4.69
CA GLU A 191 17.57 23.18 -5.51
C GLU A 191 16.47 24.02 -4.88
N ARG A 192 15.66 24.67 -5.73
CA ARG A 192 14.42 25.34 -5.33
C ARG A 192 13.45 25.41 -6.51
N ASP A 193 12.21 25.02 -6.32
CA ASP A 193 11.17 25.07 -7.37
C ASP A 193 11.61 24.34 -8.68
N TYR A 194 12.30 23.20 -8.57
CA TYR A 194 12.93 22.40 -9.66
C TYR A 194 14.02 23.14 -10.47
N GLU A 195 14.63 24.16 -9.89
CA GLU A 195 15.69 24.94 -10.49
C GLU A 195 16.90 25.05 -9.58
N LEU A 196 18.10 25.29 -10.13
CA LEU A 196 19.32 25.48 -9.36
C LEU A 196 19.50 26.95 -8.96
N TYR A 197 19.84 27.16 -7.71
CA TYR A 197 20.14 28.47 -7.13
C TYR A 197 21.52 28.46 -6.49
N LYS A 198 22.13 29.65 -6.42
CA LYS A 198 23.30 29.90 -5.57
C LYS A 198 23.02 31.04 -4.60
N TYR A 199 23.51 30.90 -3.39
CA TYR A 199 23.52 31.91 -2.34
C TYR A 199 24.94 32.38 -2.12
N ASP A 200 25.22 33.65 -2.41
CA ASP A 200 26.49 34.31 -2.16
C ASP A 200 26.53 34.79 -0.71
N ILE A 201 27.48 34.21 0.06
CA ILE A 201 27.56 34.43 1.51
C ILE A 201 27.97 35.85 1.87
N ALA A 202 28.86 36.45 1.08
CA ALA A 202 29.37 37.82 1.34
C ALA A 202 28.29 38.88 1.11
N SER A 203 27.47 38.73 0.06
CA SER A 203 26.41 39.66 -0.26
C SER A 203 25.05 39.34 0.37
N ASN A 204 24.91 38.17 0.98
CA ASN A 204 23.63 37.62 1.49
C ASN A 204 22.52 37.61 0.43
N ARG A 205 22.83 37.20 -0.80
CA ARG A 205 21.89 37.16 -1.91
C ARG A 205 21.83 35.80 -2.59
N ALA A 206 20.62 35.35 -2.83
CA ALA A 206 20.38 34.20 -3.68
C ALA A 206 20.03 34.63 -5.11
N SER A 207 20.52 33.88 -6.07
CA SER A 207 20.20 34.06 -7.49
C SER A 207 20.05 32.71 -8.18
N LYS A 208 19.16 32.64 -9.16
CA LYS A 208 19.02 31.46 -10.03
C LYS A 208 20.30 31.27 -10.85
N ILE A 209 20.66 30.01 -11.07
CA ILE A 209 21.69 29.60 -12.00
C ILE A 209 21.02 29.24 -13.32
N ASP A 210 21.40 29.96 -14.39
CA ASP A 210 20.89 29.64 -15.73
C ASP A 210 21.59 28.38 -16.24
N VAL A 211 20.83 27.32 -16.44
CA VAL A 211 21.30 26.02 -16.92
C VAL A 211 20.60 25.69 -18.23
N THR A 212 21.39 25.33 -19.23
CA THR A 212 20.87 24.77 -20.48
C THR A 212 21.13 23.27 -20.49
N ILE A 213 20.06 22.49 -20.54
CA ILE A 213 20.14 21.04 -20.57
C ILE A 213 19.81 20.55 -21.99
N THR A 214 20.71 19.79 -22.58
CA THR A 214 20.44 19.04 -23.80
C THR A 214 20.20 17.59 -23.40
N LYS A 215 18.98 17.09 -23.61
CA LYS A 215 18.65 15.71 -23.35
C LYS A 215 18.00 15.03 -24.56
N ASN A 216 18.19 13.75 -24.67
CA ASN A 216 17.42 12.91 -25.58
C ASN A 216 16.14 12.53 -24.86
N ASN A 217 14.97 12.90 -25.42
CA ASN A 217 13.71 12.40 -24.92
C ASN A 217 13.59 10.93 -25.38
N THR A 218 13.64 10.01 -24.43
CA THR A 218 13.48 8.58 -24.67
C THR A 218 12.02 8.18 -24.71
N LEU A 219 11.13 8.96 -24.08
CA LEU A 219 9.70 8.73 -24.06
C LEU A 219 9.04 9.40 -25.28
N THR A 220 8.42 8.58 -26.13
CA THR A 220 7.60 9.08 -27.25
C THR A 220 6.25 9.58 -26.71
N LYS A 221 5.91 10.85 -26.95
CA LYS A 221 4.67 11.46 -26.42
C LYS A 221 3.40 10.81 -26.97
N SER A 222 3.37 10.41 -28.25
CA SER A 222 2.28 9.60 -28.81
C SER A 222 2.66 8.13 -28.69
N GLN A 223 1.83 7.35 -28.03
CA GLN A 223 2.03 5.92 -27.87
C GLN A 223 0.81 5.15 -28.39
N SER A 224 1.09 3.98 -28.97
CA SER A 224 0.07 3.07 -29.50
C SER A 224 -0.31 2.03 -28.45
N PHE A 225 -1.61 1.81 -28.29
CA PHE A 225 -2.19 0.85 -27.36
C PHE A 225 -3.17 -0.07 -28.08
N ASP A 226 -3.31 -1.30 -27.58
CA ASP A 226 -4.27 -2.27 -28.07
C ASP A 226 -5.44 -2.44 -27.11
N VAL A 227 -6.66 -2.49 -27.63
CA VAL A 227 -7.87 -2.81 -26.84
C VAL A 227 -7.95 -4.28 -26.46
N LYS A 228 -7.26 -5.16 -27.21
CA LYS A 228 -7.28 -6.60 -26.97
C LYS A 228 -6.79 -6.95 -25.57
N ASP A 229 -7.65 -7.61 -24.79
CA ASP A 229 -7.38 -8.01 -23.41
C ASP A 229 -7.09 -6.82 -22.44
N ASN A 230 -7.54 -5.59 -22.80
CA ASN A 230 -7.37 -4.35 -22.05
C ASN A 230 -8.67 -3.57 -21.90
N ILE A 231 -9.81 -4.22 -21.98
CA ILE A 231 -11.13 -3.59 -21.75
C ILE A 231 -11.37 -3.50 -20.26
N SER A 232 -11.74 -2.31 -19.77
CA SER A 232 -12.00 -2.03 -18.34
C SER A 232 -13.50 -1.97 -17.99
N ALA A 233 -14.35 -1.61 -18.94
CA ALA A 233 -15.82 -1.56 -18.77
C ALA A 233 -16.50 -1.74 -20.14
N PHE A 234 -17.74 -2.20 -20.12
CA PHE A 234 -18.53 -2.38 -21.34
C PHE A 234 -20.04 -2.36 -21.07
N ASP A 235 -20.83 -2.18 -22.13
CA ASP A 235 -22.26 -2.44 -22.17
C ASP A 235 -22.65 -2.91 -23.58
N VAL A 236 -23.77 -3.66 -23.69
CA VAL A 236 -24.30 -4.17 -24.94
C VAL A 236 -25.63 -3.45 -25.24
N SER A 237 -25.82 -3.06 -26.49
CA SER A 237 -27.06 -2.39 -26.90
C SER A 237 -28.29 -3.26 -26.67
N PRO A 238 -29.47 -2.69 -26.30
CA PRO A 238 -30.69 -3.46 -26.09
C PRO A 238 -31.09 -4.37 -27.28
N ASP A 239 -30.78 -3.96 -28.51
CA ASP A 239 -31.01 -4.76 -29.71
C ASP A 239 -29.98 -5.88 -29.96
N LYS A 240 -29.00 -6.07 -29.03
CA LYS A 240 -27.91 -7.07 -29.07
C LYS A 240 -26.98 -6.98 -30.30
N LYS A 241 -26.99 -5.89 -31.04
CA LYS A 241 -26.24 -5.75 -32.28
C LYS A 241 -24.93 -5.04 -32.13
N LYS A 242 -24.73 -4.28 -31.02
CA LYS A 242 -23.56 -3.43 -30.80
C LYS A 242 -23.09 -3.56 -29.37
N MET A 243 -21.80 -3.30 -29.17
CA MET A 243 -21.16 -3.15 -27.86
C MET A 243 -20.51 -1.77 -27.77
N ALA A 244 -20.54 -1.17 -26.58
CA ALA A 244 -19.68 -0.05 -26.21
C ALA A 244 -18.72 -0.52 -25.14
N PHE A 245 -17.46 -0.10 -25.18
CA PHE A 245 -16.47 -0.51 -24.20
C PHE A 245 -15.38 0.55 -24.01
N ILE A 246 -14.67 0.44 -22.94
CA ILE A 246 -13.62 1.36 -22.52
C ILE A 246 -12.29 0.61 -22.45
N SER A 247 -11.26 1.20 -23.03
CA SER A 247 -9.88 0.74 -22.90
C SER A 247 -8.97 1.94 -22.67
N ARG A 248 -8.13 1.89 -21.64
CA ARG A 248 -7.22 2.98 -21.23
C ARG A 248 -7.91 4.36 -21.19
N GLY A 249 -9.13 4.41 -20.66
CA GLY A 249 -9.87 5.67 -20.54
C GLY A 249 -10.47 6.23 -21.82
N GLU A 250 -10.38 5.52 -22.95
CA GLU A 250 -10.98 5.88 -24.23
C GLU A 250 -12.23 5.07 -24.50
N LEU A 251 -13.20 5.67 -25.20
CA LEU A 251 -14.49 5.08 -25.52
C LEU A 251 -14.49 4.47 -26.94
N PHE A 252 -15.04 3.26 -27.04
CA PHE A 252 -15.15 2.52 -28.30
C PHE A 252 -16.54 1.95 -28.50
N VAL A 253 -16.93 1.77 -29.77
CA VAL A 253 -18.15 1.05 -30.17
C VAL A 253 -17.75 0.00 -31.20
N SER A 254 -18.40 -1.17 -31.12
CA SER A 254 -18.26 -2.25 -32.14
C SER A 254 -19.58 -2.94 -32.40
N ASP A 255 -19.61 -3.79 -33.44
CA ASP A 255 -20.65 -4.81 -33.58
C ASP A 255 -20.57 -5.83 -32.41
N ALA A 256 -21.61 -6.61 -32.20
CA ALA A 256 -21.72 -7.57 -31.08
C ALA A 256 -20.70 -8.73 -31.15
N GLU A 257 -19.94 -8.86 -32.22
CA GLU A 257 -18.88 -9.88 -32.39
C GLU A 257 -17.46 -9.28 -32.32
N GLY A 258 -17.35 -7.95 -32.12
CA GLY A 258 -16.08 -7.27 -32.02
C GLY A 258 -15.25 -7.10 -33.28
N LYS A 259 -15.88 -7.29 -34.47
CA LYS A 259 -15.20 -7.27 -35.78
C LYS A 259 -14.97 -5.85 -36.32
N PHE A 260 -15.89 -4.92 -36.06
CA PHE A 260 -15.85 -3.55 -36.56
C PHE A 260 -15.77 -2.58 -35.39
N VAL A 261 -14.56 -2.17 -35.03
CA VAL A 261 -14.30 -1.29 -33.91
C VAL A 261 -14.10 0.16 -34.37
N ARG A 262 -14.76 1.09 -33.71
CA ARG A 262 -14.58 2.53 -33.90
C ARG A 262 -14.32 3.21 -32.55
N GLN A 263 -13.28 4.02 -32.49
CA GLN A 263 -13.08 4.94 -31.36
C GLN A 263 -14.09 6.08 -31.44
N ILE A 264 -14.70 6.43 -30.32
CA ILE A 264 -15.60 7.58 -30.17
C ILE A 264 -14.80 8.69 -29.53
N GLU A 265 -14.59 9.77 -30.27
CA GLU A 265 -13.80 10.90 -29.76
C GLU A 265 -14.53 11.61 -28.61
N THR A 266 -13.86 11.72 -27.50
CA THR A 266 -14.25 12.46 -26.30
C THR A 266 -13.14 13.45 -25.92
N ASN A 267 -13.26 14.16 -24.79
CA ASN A 267 -12.21 15.08 -24.35
C ASN A 267 -10.91 14.33 -24.05
N SER A 268 -9.84 14.62 -24.76
CA SER A 268 -8.53 13.96 -24.65
C SER A 268 -7.88 14.07 -23.26
N MET A 269 -8.23 15.11 -22.49
CA MET A 269 -7.76 15.33 -21.12
C MET A 269 -8.71 14.71 -20.08
N GLY A 270 -9.79 14.06 -20.51
CA GLY A 270 -10.71 13.32 -19.67
C GLY A 270 -10.40 11.81 -19.68
N ARG A 271 -10.80 11.12 -18.62
CA ARG A 271 -10.80 9.66 -18.55
C ARG A 271 -12.22 9.16 -18.55
N VAL A 272 -12.59 8.33 -19.52
CA VAL A 272 -13.86 7.61 -19.52
C VAL A 272 -13.73 6.37 -18.61
N LEU A 273 -14.68 6.19 -17.67
CA LEU A 273 -14.64 5.10 -16.69
C LEU A 273 -15.83 4.14 -16.83
N GLU A 274 -17.02 4.64 -17.18
CA GLU A 274 -18.24 3.85 -17.30
C GLU A 274 -18.99 4.19 -18.58
N VAL A 275 -19.71 3.22 -19.15
CA VAL A 275 -20.54 3.42 -20.33
C VAL A 275 -21.81 2.56 -20.26
N LYS A 276 -22.95 3.12 -20.66
CA LYS A 276 -24.23 2.42 -20.85
C LYS A 276 -24.91 2.86 -22.14
N TRP A 277 -25.59 1.95 -22.78
CA TRP A 277 -26.49 2.27 -23.88
C TRP A 277 -27.82 2.83 -23.34
N LEU A 278 -28.38 3.85 -23.98
CA LEU A 278 -29.77 4.23 -23.74
C LEU A 278 -30.73 3.33 -24.51
N GLY A 279 -32.04 3.39 -24.19
CA GLY A 279 -33.07 2.55 -24.80
C GLY A 279 -33.24 2.74 -26.30
N ASP A 280 -32.78 3.85 -26.87
CA ASP A 280 -32.86 4.17 -28.29
C ASP A 280 -31.89 3.39 -29.20
N ASN A 281 -30.96 2.60 -28.63
CA ASN A 281 -29.91 1.87 -29.34
C ASN A 281 -28.96 2.75 -30.15
N LYS A 282 -28.89 4.06 -29.89
CA LYS A 282 -28.12 5.04 -30.65
C LYS A 282 -27.28 5.96 -29.77
N THR A 283 -27.70 6.17 -28.56
CA THR A 283 -27.06 7.11 -27.61
C THR A 283 -26.37 6.32 -26.52
N LEU A 284 -25.14 6.77 -26.16
CA LEU A 284 -24.39 6.31 -25.00
C LEU A 284 -24.48 7.36 -23.90
N ILE A 285 -24.74 6.93 -22.67
CA ILE A 285 -24.42 7.68 -21.47
C ILE A 285 -23.14 7.14 -20.90
N PHE A 286 -22.20 8.01 -20.56
CA PHE A 286 -20.89 7.62 -20.07
C PHE A 286 -20.40 8.58 -18.99
N ASN A 287 -19.48 8.08 -18.17
CA ASN A 287 -18.83 8.83 -17.11
C ASN A 287 -17.45 9.27 -17.60
N GLN A 288 -17.14 10.56 -17.49
CA GLN A 288 -15.85 11.12 -17.87
C GLN A 288 -15.37 12.14 -16.83
N THR A 289 -14.05 12.19 -16.60
CA THR A 289 -13.45 13.16 -15.69
C THR A 289 -13.37 14.56 -16.30
N VAL A 290 -13.74 15.58 -15.53
CA VAL A 290 -13.54 17.00 -15.81
C VAL A 290 -12.88 17.63 -14.60
N ASP A 291 -11.71 18.24 -14.77
CA ASP A 291 -10.89 18.73 -13.65
C ASP A 291 -10.64 17.67 -12.55
N GLY A 292 -10.60 16.40 -12.94
CA GLY A 292 -10.42 15.24 -12.09
C GLY A 292 -11.69 14.64 -11.48
N TYR A 293 -12.86 15.31 -11.54
CA TYR A 293 -14.13 14.81 -11.04
C TYR A 293 -14.94 14.10 -12.10
N GLN A 294 -15.56 12.98 -11.76
CA GLN A 294 -16.38 12.17 -12.65
C GLN A 294 -17.75 12.80 -12.88
N ASN A 295 -18.12 12.95 -14.12
CA ASN A 295 -19.39 13.55 -14.54
C ASN A 295 -20.07 12.73 -15.63
N TRP A 296 -21.39 12.81 -15.72
CA TRP A 296 -22.19 12.13 -16.74
C TRP A 296 -22.28 12.95 -18.03
N PHE A 297 -22.07 12.25 -19.13
CA PHE A 297 -22.15 12.76 -20.50
C PHE A 297 -22.98 11.86 -21.39
N THR A 298 -23.49 12.39 -22.50
CA THR A 298 -24.07 11.59 -23.59
C THR A 298 -23.36 11.92 -24.89
N ILE A 299 -23.31 10.91 -25.77
CA ILE A 299 -22.79 11.02 -27.14
C ILE A 299 -23.50 10.05 -28.06
N ALA A 300 -23.62 10.39 -29.37
CA ALA A 300 -24.11 9.46 -30.38
C ALA A 300 -23.11 8.30 -30.57
N ALA A 301 -23.59 7.06 -30.51
CA ALA A 301 -22.76 5.85 -30.59
C ALA A 301 -22.07 5.67 -31.95
N ASP A 302 -22.54 6.34 -32.99
CA ASP A 302 -21.89 6.36 -34.30
C ASP A 302 -20.72 7.35 -34.41
N GLY A 303 -20.43 8.09 -33.31
CA GLY A 303 -19.37 9.08 -33.23
C GLY A 303 -19.65 10.37 -34.02
N ASN A 304 -20.91 10.59 -34.42
CA ASN A 304 -21.31 11.85 -35.04
C ASN A 304 -21.76 12.86 -34.00
N GLY A 305 -21.15 14.03 -33.97
CA GLY A 305 -21.47 15.12 -33.02
C GLY A 305 -20.46 15.22 -31.92
N THR A 306 -20.77 16.04 -30.91
CA THR A 306 -19.95 16.28 -29.73
C THR A 306 -20.65 15.74 -28.48
N GLU A 307 -19.87 15.38 -27.50
CA GLU A 307 -20.38 14.98 -26.19
C GLU A 307 -21.18 16.11 -25.53
N LYS A 308 -22.20 15.74 -24.78
CA LYS A 308 -23.03 16.66 -23.99
C LYS A 308 -22.92 16.33 -22.52
N GLN A 309 -22.43 17.28 -21.73
CA GLN A 309 -22.34 17.15 -20.27
C GLN A 309 -23.68 17.38 -19.59
N HIS A 310 -24.03 16.55 -18.60
CA HIS A 310 -25.28 16.59 -17.85
C HIS A 310 -25.07 16.90 -16.36
N THR A 311 -23.92 16.52 -15.78
CA THR A 311 -23.53 16.90 -14.42
C THR A 311 -22.25 17.72 -14.45
N SER A 312 -22.10 18.68 -13.55
CA SER A 312 -20.94 19.58 -13.48
C SER A 312 -20.56 19.94 -12.05
N ASP A 313 -21.03 19.17 -11.10
CA ASP A 313 -20.69 19.32 -9.70
C ASP A 313 -19.26 18.77 -9.43
N LYS A 314 -18.60 19.32 -8.41
CA LYS A 314 -17.28 18.86 -7.99
C LYS A 314 -17.39 17.65 -7.07
N ARG A 315 -17.88 16.56 -7.65
CA ARG A 315 -18.14 15.29 -6.98
C ARG A 315 -17.86 14.16 -7.97
N ASN A 316 -17.42 13.04 -7.46
CA ASN A 316 -17.27 11.84 -8.27
C ASN A 316 -18.62 11.13 -8.42
N ASN A 317 -19.27 11.30 -9.57
CA ASN A 317 -20.52 10.61 -9.91
C ASN A 317 -20.18 9.27 -10.56
N ARG A 318 -20.61 8.14 -9.98
CA ARG A 318 -20.13 6.80 -10.35
C ARG A 318 -21.18 5.72 -10.12
N ASP A 319 -20.93 4.53 -10.63
CA ASP A 319 -21.70 3.30 -10.40
C ASP A 319 -23.16 3.44 -10.90
N LEU A 320 -23.33 3.87 -12.16
CA LEU A 320 -24.66 4.04 -12.77
C LEU A 320 -25.33 2.70 -13.06
N ALA A 321 -26.49 2.50 -12.46
CA ALA A 321 -27.39 1.41 -12.81
C ALA A 321 -28.67 1.96 -13.44
N LEU A 322 -29.09 1.38 -14.57
CA LEU A 322 -30.30 1.75 -15.26
C LEU A 322 -31.47 0.86 -14.83
N ASN A 323 -32.69 1.41 -14.87
CA ASN A 323 -33.89 0.61 -14.75
C ASN A 323 -34.14 -0.25 -16.03
N HIS A 324 -35.10 -1.15 -15.98
CA HIS A 324 -35.29 -2.14 -17.06
C HIS A 324 -35.54 -1.52 -18.44
N ASP A 325 -36.34 -0.48 -18.54
CA ASP A 325 -36.64 0.21 -19.79
C ASP A 325 -35.64 1.29 -20.19
N ARG A 326 -34.59 1.49 -19.35
CA ARG A 326 -33.52 2.48 -19.54
C ARG A 326 -34.02 3.94 -19.63
N SER A 327 -35.14 4.24 -18.99
CA SER A 327 -35.73 5.59 -18.87
C SER A 327 -35.18 6.37 -17.68
N ALA A 328 -34.61 5.67 -16.68
CA ALA A 328 -34.06 6.26 -15.47
C ALA A 328 -32.80 5.52 -15.02
N GLY A 329 -31.97 6.22 -14.23
CA GLY A 329 -30.80 5.65 -13.60
C GLY A 329 -30.68 6.03 -12.14
N VAL A 330 -29.93 5.23 -11.38
CA VAL A 330 -29.47 5.56 -10.02
C VAL A 330 -27.96 5.44 -9.96
N TYR A 331 -27.32 6.32 -9.19
CA TYR A 331 -25.88 6.36 -9.09
C TYR A 331 -25.39 6.95 -7.76
N LEU A 332 -24.15 6.66 -7.38
CA LEU A 332 -23.50 7.27 -6.22
C LEU A 332 -22.84 8.59 -6.62
N SER A 333 -22.93 9.61 -5.77
CA SER A 333 -22.30 10.92 -5.95
C SER A 333 -21.51 11.31 -4.72
N GLY A 334 -20.21 11.50 -4.90
CA GLY A 334 -19.29 11.79 -3.81
C GLY A 334 -19.27 10.68 -2.76
N ARG A 335 -19.08 11.06 -1.51
CA ARG A 335 -18.97 10.14 -0.36
C ARG A 335 -20.28 9.97 0.42
N ASP A 336 -21.37 10.61 0.01
CA ASP A 336 -22.55 10.80 0.87
C ASP A 336 -23.90 10.79 0.15
N GLN A 337 -23.99 10.63 -1.18
CA GLN A 337 -25.29 10.72 -1.84
C GLN A 337 -25.56 9.56 -2.79
N LEU A 338 -26.78 8.99 -2.68
CA LEU A 338 -27.41 8.17 -3.69
C LEU A 338 -28.36 9.08 -4.49
N ARG A 339 -28.19 9.13 -5.80
CA ARG A 339 -28.96 10.00 -6.69
C ARG A 339 -29.73 9.22 -7.74
N HIS A 340 -30.87 9.76 -8.17
CA HIS A 340 -31.64 9.35 -9.32
C HIS A 340 -31.42 10.31 -10.46
N ILE A 341 -31.35 9.81 -11.69
CA ILE A 341 -31.32 10.61 -12.92
C ILE A 341 -32.45 10.16 -13.85
N ASP A 342 -33.26 11.13 -14.30
CA ASP A 342 -34.22 10.94 -15.38
C ASP A 342 -33.49 11.00 -16.72
N LEU A 343 -33.64 10.03 -17.59
CA LEU A 343 -32.88 9.94 -18.83
C LEU A 343 -33.58 10.62 -20.04
N ASP A 344 -34.78 11.15 -19.85
CA ASP A 344 -35.45 11.98 -20.86
C ASP A 344 -34.94 13.42 -20.83
N ASP A 345 -34.81 14.01 -19.63
CA ASP A 345 -34.33 15.38 -19.45
C ASP A 345 -32.98 15.52 -18.72
N PHE A 346 -32.42 14.40 -18.28
CA PHE A 346 -31.13 14.28 -17.56
C PHE A 346 -31.06 15.06 -16.24
N LYS A 347 -32.21 15.25 -15.59
CA LYS A 347 -32.24 15.87 -14.26
C LYS A 347 -31.99 14.86 -13.17
N SER A 348 -31.07 15.22 -12.29
CA SER A 348 -30.71 14.42 -11.12
C SER A 348 -31.37 14.96 -9.85
N LYS A 349 -31.80 14.07 -8.95
CA LYS A 349 -32.23 14.37 -7.59
C LYS A 349 -31.54 13.44 -6.60
N THR A 350 -31.24 13.94 -5.40
CA THR A 350 -30.75 13.11 -4.30
C THR A 350 -31.93 12.30 -3.74
N LEU A 351 -31.76 10.98 -3.62
CA LEU A 351 -32.71 10.07 -2.98
C LEU A 351 -32.38 9.88 -1.51
N VAL A 352 -31.10 9.64 -1.21
CA VAL A 352 -30.61 9.33 0.14
C VAL A 352 -29.29 10.05 0.37
N GLU A 353 -29.14 10.61 1.56
CA GLU A 353 -27.85 11.06 2.10
C GLU A 353 -27.40 10.09 3.17
N ASP A 354 -26.22 9.47 3.00
CA ASP A 354 -25.71 8.43 3.88
C ASP A 354 -24.17 8.27 3.72
N GLU A 355 -23.56 7.35 4.43
CA GLU A 355 -22.11 7.11 4.39
C GLU A 355 -21.73 6.10 3.30
N PHE A 356 -21.28 6.60 2.13
CA PHE A 356 -20.97 5.79 0.95
C PHE A 356 -19.48 5.66 0.63
N TRP A 357 -18.60 6.30 1.31
CA TRP A 357 -17.17 6.40 1.03
C TRP A 357 -16.82 6.57 -0.46
N GLY A 358 -16.19 7.68 -0.82
CA GLY A 358 -15.98 8.08 -2.22
C GLY A 358 -15.09 7.14 -3.07
N PHE A 359 -14.44 6.17 -2.48
CA PHE A 359 -13.64 5.13 -3.14
C PHE A 359 -14.32 3.75 -3.16
N GLN A 360 -15.51 3.62 -2.59
CA GLN A 360 -16.30 2.39 -2.62
C GLN A 360 -17.02 2.27 -3.95
N ASN A 361 -16.97 1.10 -4.57
CA ASN A 361 -17.62 0.77 -5.84
C ASN A 361 -18.68 -0.29 -5.58
N THR A 362 -19.85 0.11 -5.05
CA THR A 362 -21.00 -0.76 -4.85
C THR A 362 -22.19 -0.15 -5.57
N ALA A 363 -22.40 -0.56 -6.81
CA ALA A 363 -23.45 -0.02 -7.66
C ALA A 363 -24.83 -0.22 -6.98
N PRO A 364 -25.64 0.83 -6.84
CA PRO A 364 -27.05 0.67 -6.48
C PRO A 364 -27.78 -0.05 -7.62
N MET A 365 -28.95 -0.63 -7.36
CA MET A 365 -29.75 -1.22 -8.41
C MET A 365 -31.26 -1.07 -8.15
N PHE A 366 -32.03 -0.98 -9.22
CA PHE A 366 -33.48 -1.03 -9.10
C PHE A 366 -33.97 -2.43 -8.75
N SER A 367 -35.07 -2.51 -8.02
CA SER A 367 -35.82 -3.75 -7.88
C SER A 367 -36.44 -4.19 -9.24
N PRO A 368 -36.76 -5.49 -9.44
CA PRO A 368 -37.36 -5.97 -10.69
C PRO A 368 -38.64 -5.26 -11.09
N ASN A 369 -39.43 -4.78 -10.12
CA ASN A 369 -40.68 -4.01 -10.40
C ASN A 369 -40.42 -2.49 -10.51
N GLY A 370 -39.18 -2.01 -10.32
CA GLY A 370 -38.80 -0.60 -10.44
C GLY A 370 -39.26 0.30 -9.28
N GLU A 371 -39.85 -0.24 -8.21
CA GLU A 371 -40.39 0.56 -7.09
C GLU A 371 -39.39 0.86 -6.00
N TYR A 372 -38.31 0.04 -5.91
CA TYR A 372 -37.27 0.18 -4.90
C TYR A 372 -35.88 0.35 -5.52
N VAL A 373 -34.99 0.97 -4.77
CA VAL A 373 -33.56 1.01 -5.03
C VAL A 373 -32.82 0.27 -3.91
N LEU A 374 -32.07 -0.76 -4.27
CA LEU A 374 -31.17 -1.52 -3.40
C LEU A 374 -29.81 -0.81 -3.39
N PHE A 375 -29.23 -0.63 -2.22
CA PHE A 375 -27.90 -0.04 -2.07
C PHE A 375 -27.22 -0.52 -0.79
N SER A 376 -25.93 -0.32 -0.67
CA SER A 376 -25.17 -0.56 0.57
C SER A 376 -24.58 0.75 1.10
N ALA A 377 -24.58 0.90 2.41
CA ALA A 377 -23.99 2.05 3.11
C ALA A 377 -23.26 1.58 4.38
N LYS A 378 -22.29 2.38 4.85
CA LYS A 378 -21.47 2.01 6.01
C LYS A 378 -22.19 2.25 7.34
N ARG A 379 -21.97 1.33 8.27
CA ARG A 379 -22.34 1.43 9.70
C ARG A 379 -21.20 0.87 10.54
N ASN A 380 -20.58 1.71 11.36
CA ASN A 380 -19.42 1.31 12.16
C ASN A 380 -18.31 0.63 11.35
N PHE A 381 -17.99 1.18 10.18
CA PHE A 381 -17.02 0.65 9.20
C PHE A 381 -17.42 -0.63 8.45
N GLU A 382 -18.56 -1.23 8.78
CA GLU A 382 -19.10 -2.40 8.08
C GLU A 382 -20.23 -1.98 7.11
N LEU A 383 -20.45 -2.75 6.03
CA LEU A 383 -21.50 -2.49 5.05
C LEU A 383 -22.80 -3.16 5.45
N ASP A 384 -23.86 -2.38 5.55
CA ASP A 384 -25.24 -2.88 5.63
C ASP A 384 -25.95 -2.73 4.28
N ILE A 385 -26.99 -3.55 4.07
CA ILE A 385 -27.85 -3.55 2.89
C ILE A 385 -29.14 -2.77 3.18
N PHE A 386 -29.46 -1.84 2.29
CA PHE A 386 -30.64 -0.99 2.37
C PHE A 386 -31.51 -1.10 1.13
N VAL A 387 -32.80 -0.84 1.31
CA VAL A 387 -33.75 -0.57 0.22
C VAL A 387 -34.45 0.78 0.45
N HIS A 388 -34.56 1.55 -0.63
CA HIS A 388 -35.30 2.82 -0.64
C HIS A 388 -36.49 2.70 -1.57
N HIS A 389 -37.70 2.97 -1.06
CA HIS A 389 -38.94 2.96 -1.85
C HIS A 389 -39.14 4.33 -2.51
N LEU A 390 -39.19 4.37 -3.83
CA LEU A 390 -39.13 5.61 -4.62
C LEU A 390 -40.37 6.53 -4.42
N GLU A 391 -41.56 5.97 -4.25
CA GLU A 391 -42.79 6.76 -4.10
C GLU A 391 -42.94 7.28 -2.67
N SER A 392 -42.75 6.43 -1.66
CA SER A 392 -42.92 6.82 -0.26
C SER A 392 -41.70 7.46 0.37
N GLU A 393 -40.56 7.48 -0.33
CA GLU A 393 -39.26 7.96 0.13
C GLU A 393 -38.77 7.29 1.44
N ARG A 394 -39.29 6.08 1.73
CA ARG A 394 -38.92 5.33 2.92
C ARG A 394 -37.69 4.45 2.66
N THR A 395 -36.66 4.60 3.52
CA THR A 395 -35.48 3.74 3.53
C THR A 395 -35.57 2.71 4.66
N ILE A 396 -35.22 1.46 4.36
CA ILE A 396 -35.19 0.34 5.30
C ILE A 396 -33.80 -0.26 5.30
N ASN A 397 -33.14 -0.36 6.47
CA ASN A 397 -31.95 -1.19 6.64
C ASN A 397 -32.41 -2.65 6.80
N LEU A 398 -31.96 -3.52 5.89
CA LEU A 398 -32.39 -4.93 5.87
C LEU A 398 -31.51 -5.80 6.78
N THR A 399 -30.24 -5.50 6.93
CA THR A 399 -29.29 -6.34 7.68
C THR A 399 -29.07 -5.84 9.08
N ASN A 400 -28.63 -4.60 9.26
CA ASN A 400 -28.38 -3.97 10.56
C ASN A 400 -27.53 -4.86 11.48
N THR A 401 -26.38 -5.29 10.99
CA THR A 401 -25.45 -6.18 11.69
C THR A 401 -24.13 -5.48 12.03
N GLY A 402 -23.19 -6.16 12.63
CA GLY A 402 -21.83 -5.66 12.90
C GLY A 402 -20.79 -6.31 12.00
N VAL A 403 -21.17 -6.78 10.82
CA VAL A 403 -20.30 -7.44 9.83
C VAL A 403 -20.67 -6.96 8.43
N ASP A 404 -19.72 -7.06 7.49
CA ASP A 404 -19.95 -6.65 6.10
C ASP A 404 -20.92 -7.56 5.34
N GLU A 405 -21.91 -6.96 4.67
CA GLU A 405 -22.75 -7.58 3.65
C GLU A 405 -22.48 -6.90 2.29
N ASN A 406 -21.76 -7.61 1.44
CA ASN A 406 -21.24 -7.07 0.17
C ASN A 406 -21.99 -7.59 -1.05
N GLY A 407 -22.03 -6.78 -2.13
CA GLY A 407 -22.48 -7.22 -3.45
C GLY A 407 -23.97 -7.59 -3.48
N ALA A 408 -24.82 -6.85 -2.77
CA ALA A 408 -26.24 -7.12 -2.73
C ALA A 408 -26.90 -7.15 -4.13
N PHE A 409 -27.73 -8.16 -4.41
CA PHE A 409 -28.37 -8.37 -5.70
C PHE A 409 -29.80 -8.93 -5.56
N TRP A 410 -30.74 -8.36 -6.32
CA TRP A 410 -32.14 -8.83 -6.35
C TRP A 410 -32.29 -10.16 -7.10
N SER A 411 -33.16 -11.07 -6.62
CA SER A 411 -33.66 -12.11 -7.48
C SER A 411 -34.66 -11.52 -8.52
N PRO A 412 -34.75 -12.09 -9.74
CA PRO A 412 -35.63 -11.57 -10.77
C PRO A 412 -37.12 -11.61 -10.38
N ASP A 413 -37.54 -12.54 -9.50
CA ASP A 413 -38.87 -12.66 -8.96
C ASP A 413 -39.18 -11.72 -7.78
N GLY A 414 -38.16 -10.89 -7.38
CA GLY A 414 -38.32 -9.94 -6.28
C GLY A 414 -38.46 -10.54 -4.89
N LYS A 415 -38.27 -11.86 -4.74
CA LYS A 415 -38.47 -12.55 -3.44
C LYS A 415 -37.25 -12.56 -2.54
N TYR A 416 -36.04 -12.48 -3.13
CA TYR A 416 -34.78 -12.65 -2.41
C TYR A 416 -33.81 -11.52 -2.73
N ILE A 417 -32.96 -11.21 -1.73
CA ILE A 417 -31.72 -10.46 -1.94
C ILE A 417 -30.54 -11.38 -1.64
N TYR A 418 -29.63 -11.51 -2.60
CA TYR A 418 -28.40 -12.25 -2.47
C TYR A 418 -27.26 -11.31 -2.10
N TYR A 419 -26.31 -11.78 -1.28
CA TYR A 419 -25.14 -11.02 -0.87
C TYR A 419 -24.01 -11.94 -0.42
N THR A 420 -22.81 -11.41 -0.29
CA THR A 420 -21.66 -12.12 0.27
C THR A 420 -21.18 -11.47 1.55
N GLY A 421 -20.67 -12.26 2.49
CA GLY A 421 -20.16 -11.75 3.76
C GLY A 421 -19.77 -12.86 4.72
N SER A 422 -19.27 -12.47 5.89
CA SER A 422 -19.12 -13.35 7.05
C SER A 422 -20.20 -13.02 8.07
N ARG A 423 -20.88 -14.02 8.60
CA ARG A 423 -21.92 -13.76 9.61
C ARG A 423 -21.39 -13.59 11.03
N SER A 424 -20.11 -13.76 11.24
CA SER A 424 -19.52 -13.82 12.58
C SER A 424 -18.19 -13.07 12.73
N VAL A 425 -17.61 -12.61 11.63
CA VAL A 425 -16.31 -11.93 11.63
C VAL A 425 -16.47 -10.57 10.96
N PRO A 426 -16.19 -9.45 11.66
CA PRO A 426 -16.18 -8.13 11.05
C PRO A 426 -15.05 -8.01 10.00
N SER A 427 -15.28 -7.19 8.99
CA SER A 427 -14.29 -6.94 7.94
C SER A 427 -13.20 -5.97 8.39
N TYR A 428 -13.57 -4.96 9.16
CA TYR A 428 -12.63 -3.95 9.62
C TYR A 428 -11.84 -4.43 10.86
N PRO A 429 -10.53 -4.19 10.95
CA PRO A 429 -9.63 -3.56 9.96
C PRO A 429 -8.93 -4.55 9.03
N ARG A 430 -9.07 -5.84 9.26
CA ARG A 430 -8.23 -6.90 8.67
C ARG A 430 -8.84 -7.54 7.44
N GLY A 431 -10.14 -7.41 7.23
CA GLY A 431 -10.93 -8.19 6.31
C GLY A 431 -11.57 -9.41 6.98
N ALA A 432 -12.73 -9.82 6.49
CA ALA A 432 -13.54 -10.89 7.07
C ALA A 432 -12.88 -12.30 6.97
N GLY A 433 -11.77 -12.43 6.25
CA GLY A 433 -11.20 -13.73 5.94
C GLY A 433 -11.99 -14.45 4.85
N GLU A 434 -12.69 -15.53 5.20
CA GLU A 434 -13.60 -16.22 4.27
C GLU A 434 -14.97 -15.54 4.23
N THR A 435 -15.49 -15.35 3.03
CA THR A 435 -16.83 -14.82 2.76
C THR A 435 -17.67 -15.86 2.06
N ASP A 436 -18.89 -16.03 2.55
CA ASP A 436 -19.89 -16.96 2.02
C ASP A 436 -20.96 -16.21 1.22
N LEU A 437 -21.64 -16.90 0.34
CA LEU A 437 -22.80 -16.42 -0.37
C LEU A 437 -24.09 -16.74 0.42
N PHE A 438 -24.91 -15.72 0.64
CA PHE A 438 -26.19 -15.82 1.34
C PHE A 438 -27.34 -15.26 0.50
N ARG A 439 -28.57 -15.63 0.87
CA ARG A 439 -29.81 -14.96 0.42
C ARG A 439 -30.70 -14.62 1.60
N ILE A 440 -31.41 -13.52 1.49
CA ILE A 440 -32.42 -13.06 2.44
C ILE A 440 -33.81 -13.23 1.80
N PRO A 441 -34.65 -14.15 2.25
CA PRO A 441 -36.07 -14.17 1.86
C PRO A 441 -36.76 -12.91 2.39
N LEU A 442 -37.40 -12.13 1.52
CA LEU A 442 -38.05 -10.86 1.90
C LEU A 442 -39.35 -11.06 2.64
N ASP A 443 -40.00 -12.23 2.48
CA ASP A 443 -41.14 -12.67 3.27
C ASP A 443 -41.04 -14.15 3.63
N TYR A 444 -42.01 -14.70 4.29
CA TYR A 444 -42.12 -16.15 4.53
C TYR A 444 -42.65 -16.83 3.29
N TYR A 445 -41.83 -17.60 2.62
CA TYR A 445 -42.21 -18.38 1.45
C TYR A 445 -42.21 -19.85 1.82
N ASP A 446 -43.30 -20.53 1.45
CA ASP A 446 -43.42 -21.98 1.60
C ASP A 446 -42.71 -22.68 0.42
N ASP A 447 -41.95 -23.71 0.72
CA ASP A 447 -41.43 -24.59 -0.34
C ASP A 447 -42.60 -25.39 -0.95
N PRO A 448 -42.68 -25.53 -2.29
CA PRO A 448 -43.68 -26.35 -2.93
C PRO A 448 -43.60 -27.80 -2.45
N TYR A 449 -44.72 -28.37 -2.04
CA TYR A 449 -44.79 -29.79 -1.67
C TYR A 449 -44.85 -30.65 -2.93
N LYS A 450 -44.25 -31.84 -2.93
CA LYS A 450 -44.35 -32.82 -4.03
C LYS A 450 -45.80 -33.25 -4.31
N SER A 451 -46.67 -33.24 -3.28
CA SER A 451 -48.06 -33.54 -3.43
C SER A 451 -48.80 -32.53 -4.32
N ASP A 452 -48.43 -31.23 -4.26
CA ASP A 452 -49.10 -30.18 -5.01
C ASP A 452 -48.78 -30.35 -6.50
N LEU A 453 -47.56 -30.64 -6.88
CA LEU A 453 -47.17 -31.02 -8.25
C LEU A 453 -47.86 -32.32 -8.74
N PHE A 454 -48.09 -33.27 -7.85
CA PHE A 454 -48.82 -34.47 -8.20
C PHE A 454 -50.27 -34.14 -8.57
N ASP A 455 -50.92 -33.23 -7.83
CA ASP A 455 -52.28 -32.77 -8.10
C ASP A 455 -52.35 -31.96 -9.42
N GLU A 456 -51.34 -31.12 -9.72
CA GLU A 456 -51.20 -30.37 -10.98
C GLU A 456 -51.04 -31.28 -12.20
N LEU A 457 -50.48 -32.50 -12.06
CA LEU A 457 -50.39 -33.47 -13.15
C LEU A 457 -51.77 -33.88 -13.68
N PHE A 458 -52.83 -33.77 -12.85
CA PHE A 458 -54.19 -34.16 -13.19
C PHE A 458 -55.09 -32.94 -13.39
N ALA A 459 -54.60 -31.74 -13.21
CA ALA A 459 -55.32 -30.52 -13.53
C ALA A 459 -55.53 -30.43 -15.06
N GLU A 460 -56.80 -30.26 -15.50
CA GLU A 460 -57.08 -29.98 -16.90
C GLU A 460 -56.32 -28.68 -17.27
N LYS A 461 -55.37 -28.77 -18.22
CA LYS A 461 -54.78 -27.56 -18.80
C LYS A 461 -55.88 -26.77 -19.47
N GLU A 462 -56.30 -25.64 -18.91
CA GLU A 462 -57.10 -24.68 -19.63
C GLU A 462 -56.35 -24.33 -20.92
N GLU A 463 -57.00 -24.61 -22.08
CA GLU A 463 -56.47 -24.16 -23.35
C GLU A 463 -56.36 -22.64 -23.30
N LYS A 464 -55.13 -22.12 -23.19
CA LYS A 464 -54.88 -20.70 -23.26
C LYS A 464 -55.32 -20.24 -24.64
N ASN A 465 -56.43 -19.47 -24.71
CA ASN A 465 -56.86 -18.76 -25.90
C ASN A 465 -55.73 -17.78 -26.27
N GLU A 466 -55.10 -18.01 -27.41
CA GLU A 466 -54.01 -17.16 -27.97
C GLU A 466 -54.41 -15.67 -28.19
N ASP A 467 -55.69 -15.32 -27.99
CA ASP A 467 -56.24 -13.96 -28.20
C ASP A 467 -56.47 -13.17 -26.90
N SER A 468 -56.22 -13.73 -25.72
CA SER A 468 -56.22 -12.93 -24.50
C SER A 468 -54.84 -12.29 -24.34
N LYS A 469 -54.72 -10.98 -24.53
CA LYS A 469 -53.64 -10.20 -23.92
C LYS A 469 -53.78 -10.40 -22.42
N GLU A 470 -53.01 -11.37 -21.88
CA GLU A 470 -52.76 -11.39 -20.44
C GLU A 470 -52.19 -10.00 -20.09
N GLU A 471 -52.91 -9.21 -19.31
CA GLU A 471 -52.30 -8.12 -18.58
C GLU A 471 -51.20 -8.80 -17.72
N GLU A 472 -49.93 -8.54 -18.00
CA GLU A 472 -48.81 -9.00 -17.15
C GLU A 472 -49.13 -8.59 -15.72
N GLU A 473 -49.38 -9.57 -14.83
CA GLU A 473 -49.59 -9.28 -13.40
C GLU A 473 -48.38 -8.48 -12.93
N LYS A 474 -48.63 -7.25 -12.52
CA LYS A 474 -47.59 -6.35 -12.02
C LYS A 474 -46.88 -7.03 -10.84
N LEU A 475 -45.61 -7.33 -10.99
CA LEU A 475 -44.80 -7.92 -9.92
C LEU A 475 -44.89 -7.07 -8.64
N THR A 476 -45.44 -7.65 -7.58
CA THR A 476 -45.53 -7.00 -6.27
C THR A 476 -44.39 -7.51 -5.36
N ILE A 477 -43.66 -6.59 -4.75
CA ILE A 477 -42.58 -6.92 -3.81
C ILE A 477 -43.06 -6.53 -2.40
N GLU A 478 -43.16 -7.54 -1.54
CA GLU A 478 -43.45 -7.34 -0.11
C GLU A 478 -42.21 -7.55 0.73
N ILE A 479 -41.95 -6.63 1.66
CA ILE A 479 -40.79 -6.70 2.56
C ILE A 479 -41.30 -6.81 4.00
N ASN A 480 -41.22 -8.02 4.53
CA ASN A 480 -41.51 -8.30 5.93
C ASN A 480 -40.21 -8.21 6.76
N THR A 481 -40.09 -7.17 7.54
CA THR A 481 -38.89 -6.93 8.36
C THR A 481 -38.88 -7.74 9.67
N THR A 482 -39.94 -8.47 9.99
CA THR A 482 -40.00 -9.28 11.21
C THR A 482 -39.03 -10.46 11.13
N ASN A 483 -38.04 -10.49 12.04
CA ASN A 483 -37.03 -11.57 12.10
C ASN A 483 -36.31 -11.81 10.77
N LEU A 484 -36.06 -10.78 9.98
CA LEU A 484 -35.50 -10.87 8.63
C LEU A 484 -34.17 -11.63 8.61
N MET A 485 -33.23 -11.28 9.49
CA MET A 485 -31.93 -11.92 9.57
C MET A 485 -31.97 -13.37 10.09
N GLN A 486 -33.06 -13.83 10.69
CA GLN A 486 -33.22 -15.24 11.07
C GLN A 486 -33.62 -16.12 9.88
N ARG A 487 -34.09 -15.51 8.79
CA ARG A 487 -34.47 -16.19 7.54
C ARG A 487 -33.32 -16.34 6.56
N VAL A 488 -32.15 -15.74 6.86
CA VAL A 488 -30.98 -15.79 5.98
C VAL A 488 -30.55 -17.23 5.74
N GLU A 489 -30.38 -17.58 4.49
CA GLU A 489 -29.96 -18.90 4.03
C GLU A 489 -28.61 -18.83 3.33
N ARG A 490 -27.78 -19.85 3.57
CA ARG A 490 -26.51 -19.99 2.85
C ARG A 490 -26.77 -20.57 1.47
N VAL A 491 -26.08 -20.04 0.46
CA VAL A 491 -26.13 -20.46 -0.94
C VAL A 491 -24.72 -20.85 -1.38
N GLY A 492 -24.61 -21.83 -2.27
CA GLY A 492 -23.31 -22.23 -2.80
C GLY A 492 -22.52 -23.16 -1.90
N GLU A 493 -21.21 -23.22 -2.14
CA GLU A 493 -20.31 -24.15 -1.48
C GLU A 493 -20.03 -23.76 -0.02
N GLY A 494 -19.71 -24.77 0.82
CA GLY A 494 -19.50 -24.60 2.24
C GLY A 494 -18.09 -24.13 2.63
N PHE A 495 -17.25 -23.75 1.69
CA PHE A 495 -15.85 -23.35 1.89
C PHE A 495 -15.33 -22.50 0.75
N GLY A 496 -14.23 -21.80 0.98
CA GLY A 496 -13.62 -20.85 0.06
C GLY A 496 -14.34 -19.49 0.07
N ASN A 497 -13.71 -18.51 -0.54
CA ASN A 497 -14.27 -17.16 -0.67
C ASN A 497 -15.26 -17.09 -1.83
N GLN A 498 -16.39 -16.42 -1.63
CA GLN A 498 -17.45 -16.21 -2.60
C GLN A 498 -17.71 -14.71 -2.74
N LEU A 499 -17.77 -14.21 -3.99
CA LEU A 499 -17.82 -12.77 -4.30
C LEU A 499 -18.80 -12.46 -5.42
N SER A 500 -19.36 -11.24 -5.39
CA SER A 500 -20.10 -10.60 -6.51
C SER A 500 -21.21 -11.46 -7.10
N PRO A 501 -22.27 -11.76 -6.36
CA PRO A 501 -23.39 -12.55 -6.86
C PRO A 501 -24.14 -11.82 -7.98
N PHE A 502 -24.57 -12.59 -8.97
CA PHE A 502 -25.48 -12.17 -10.02
C PHE A 502 -26.55 -13.25 -10.20
N VAL A 503 -27.82 -12.86 -10.20
CA VAL A 503 -28.93 -13.82 -10.23
C VAL A 503 -29.71 -13.66 -11.53
N THR A 504 -29.93 -14.77 -12.20
CA THR A 504 -30.81 -14.84 -13.37
C THR A 504 -31.79 -16.00 -13.24
N GLN A 505 -32.87 -15.93 -13.96
CA GLN A 505 -33.89 -16.97 -13.97
C GLN A 505 -34.19 -17.39 -15.41
N LYS A 506 -34.30 -18.69 -15.63
CA LYS A 506 -34.70 -19.25 -16.91
C LYS A 506 -35.60 -20.45 -16.71
N ASP A 507 -36.76 -20.42 -17.28
CA ASP A 507 -37.83 -21.38 -16.99
C ASP A 507 -38.09 -21.40 -15.49
N ASP A 508 -38.20 -22.57 -14.86
CA ASP A 508 -38.40 -22.71 -13.41
C ASP A 508 -37.06 -22.74 -12.60
N LYS A 509 -35.94 -22.40 -13.24
CA LYS A 509 -34.60 -22.49 -12.61
C LYS A 509 -34.09 -21.12 -12.24
N THR A 510 -33.69 -20.94 -10.97
CA THR A 510 -32.95 -19.79 -10.54
C THR A 510 -31.43 -20.14 -10.56
N MET A 511 -30.63 -19.35 -11.24
CA MET A 511 -29.20 -19.53 -11.39
C MET A 511 -28.47 -18.37 -10.76
N VAL A 512 -27.62 -18.67 -9.78
CA VAL A 512 -26.81 -17.70 -9.06
C VAL A 512 -25.36 -17.85 -9.51
N LEU A 513 -24.86 -16.84 -10.21
CA LEU A 513 -23.47 -16.76 -10.66
C LEU A 513 -22.66 -15.97 -9.63
N TYR A 514 -21.46 -16.43 -9.31
CA TYR A 514 -20.56 -15.75 -8.36
C TYR A 514 -19.11 -16.16 -8.58
N GLY A 515 -18.17 -15.29 -8.20
CA GLY A 515 -16.77 -15.65 -8.13
C GLY A 515 -16.49 -16.55 -6.93
N SER A 516 -15.74 -17.64 -7.11
CA SER A 516 -15.40 -18.53 -6.00
C SER A 516 -14.04 -19.18 -6.20
N ASN A 517 -13.31 -19.41 -5.11
CA ASN A 517 -12.04 -20.13 -5.09
C ASN A 517 -12.13 -21.52 -4.42
N HIS A 518 -13.33 -22.05 -4.25
CA HIS A 518 -13.53 -23.38 -3.65
C HIS A 518 -12.91 -24.53 -4.47
N ASN A 519 -12.65 -24.30 -5.76
CA ASN A 519 -12.04 -25.29 -6.64
C ASN A 519 -10.56 -24.94 -6.85
N GLU A 520 -9.66 -25.77 -6.34
CA GLU A 520 -8.20 -25.64 -6.49
C GLU A 520 -7.56 -24.33 -5.99
N GLY A 521 -8.32 -23.49 -5.27
CA GLY A 521 -7.85 -22.23 -4.69
C GLY A 521 -7.84 -21.02 -5.64
N ASP A 522 -8.03 -21.21 -6.94
CA ASP A 522 -8.10 -20.13 -7.92
C ASP A 522 -9.53 -19.57 -8.05
N PHE A 523 -9.66 -18.24 -8.11
CA PHE A 523 -10.94 -17.61 -8.34
C PHE A 523 -11.44 -17.84 -9.76
N THR A 524 -12.58 -18.52 -9.86
CA THR A 524 -13.30 -18.78 -11.10
C THR A 524 -14.77 -18.34 -10.99
N LEU A 525 -15.44 -18.11 -12.11
CA LEU A 525 -16.89 -17.95 -12.12
C LEU A 525 -17.53 -19.31 -11.84
N SER A 526 -18.47 -19.35 -10.89
CA SER A 526 -19.27 -20.52 -10.59
C SER A 526 -20.77 -20.19 -10.71
N VAL A 527 -21.59 -21.20 -10.95
CA VAL A 527 -23.04 -21.09 -10.95
C VAL A 527 -23.66 -22.15 -10.05
N THR A 528 -24.52 -21.72 -9.12
CA THR A 528 -25.40 -22.61 -8.35
C THR A 528 -26.81 -22.53 -8.92
N THR A 529 -27.34 -23.65 -9.37
CA THR A 529 -28.68 -23.77 -9.96
C THR A 529 -29.67 -24.33 -8.95
N PHE A 530 -30.74 -23.62 -8.72
CA PHE A 530 -31.91 -24.05 -7.94
C PHE A 530 -33.01 -24.47 -8.91
N GLU A 531 -33.50 -25.68 -8.75
CA GLU A 531 -34.62 -26.24 -9.50
C GLU A 531 -35.58 -26.84 -8.48
N PRO A 532 -36.90 -26.59 -8.64
CA PRO A 532 -37.89 -27.14 -7.72
C PRO A 532 -37.73 -28.66 -7.55
N PHE A 533 -37.75 -29.12 -6.28
CA PHE A 533 -37.59 -30.53 -5.86
C PHE A 533 -36.24 -31.18 -6.08
N GLU A 534 -35.26 -30.47 -6.62
CA GLU A 534 -33.89 -30.95 -6.78
C GLU A 534 -32.96 -30.28 -5.74
N GLN A 535 -31.87 -30.96 -5.41
CA GLN A 535 -30.82 -30.37 -4.60
C GLN A 535 -30.07 -29.32 -5.46
N PRO A 536 -29.69 -28.17 -4.88
CA PRO A 536 -28.89 -27.20 -5.59
C PRO A 536 -27.60 -27.82 -6.16
N LYS A 537 -27.25 -27.45 -7.39
CA LYS A 537 -26.06 -27.95 -8.09
C LYS A 537 -25.12 -26.80 -8.40
N THR A 538 -23.85 -26.91 -7.95
CA THR A 538 -22.81 -25.96 -8.25
C THR A 538 -21.89 -26.47 -9.35
N GLN A 539 -21.54 -25.61 -10.30
CA GLN A 539 -20.62 -25.89 -11.39
C GLN A 539 -19.69 -24.70 -11.61
N SER A 540 -18.38 -24.94 -11.81
CA SER A 540 -17.45 -23.91 -12.25
C SER A 540 -17.51 -23.72 -13.76
N PHE A 541 -17.38 -22.47 -14.23
CA PHE A 541 -17.39 -22.16 -15.65
C PHE A 541 -16.12 -22.62 -16.34
N GLU A 542 -16.29 -23.24 -17.51
CA GLU A 542 -15.18 -23.53 -18.43
C GLU A 542 -14.86 -22.30 -19.30
N GLY A 543 -13.56 -22.09 -19.58
CA GLY A 543 -13.06 -21.08 -20.52
C GLY A 543 -12.88 -19.68 -19.93
N THR A 544 -13.07 -19.50 -18.63
CA THR A 544 -12.84 -18.20 -17.97
C THR A 544 -12.33 -18.37 -16.53
N GLY A 545 -11.69 -17.32 -15.97
CA GLY A 545 -11.41 -17.18 -14.55
C GLY A 545 -12.52 -16.38 -13.85
N PHE A 546 -12.12 -15.49 -12.95
CA PHE A 546 -13.06 -14.56 -12.32
C PHE A 546 -13.69 -13.63 -13.37
N VAL A 547 -15.00 -13.40 -13.27
CA VAL A 547 -15.78 -12.53 -14.15
C VAL A 547 -16.40 -11.40 -13.33
N SER A 548 -16.24 -10.18 -13.80
CA SER A 548 -16.85 -8.98 -13.22
C SER A 548 -17.83 -8.34 -14.23
N GLY A 549 -18.65 -7.39 -13.74
CA GLY A 549 -19.55 -6.61 -14.56
C GLY A 549 -20.51 -7.45 -15.41
N ILE A 550 -21.11 -8.50 -14.82
CA ILE A 550 -22.08 -9.33 -15.50
C ILE A 550 -23.32 -8.50 -15.80
N ILE A 551 -23.78 -8.54 -17.05
CA ILE A 551 -25.01 -7.90 -17.51
C ILE A 551 -25.92 -8.93 -18.20
N ASP A 552 -27.21 -8.77 -18.05
CA ASP A 552 -28.24 -9.49 -18.79
C ASP A 552 -28.83 -8.55 -19.83
N VAL A 553 -28.81 -8.95 -21.07
CA VAL A 553 -29.46 -8.25 -22.16
C VAL A 553 -30.48 -9.20 -22.79
N ASP A 554 -31.72 -9.14 -22.31
CA ASP A 554 -32.85 -9.93 -22.77
C ASP A 554 -32.46 -11.43 -22.86
N GLY A 555 -32.04 -11.99 -21.72
CA GLY A 555 -31.71 -13.40 -21.50
C GLY A 555 -30.35 -13.87 -22.04
N GLN A 556 -29.54 -12.98 -22.62
CA GLN A 556 -28.14 -13.27 -22.95
C GLN A 556 -27.21 -12.60 -21.97
N LEU A 557 -26.42 -13.39 -21.24
CA LEU A 557 -25.46 -12.87 -20.28
C LEU A 557 -24.09 -12.56 -20.94
N TYR A 558 -23.51 -11.47 -20.49
CA TYR A 558 -22.15 -11.06 -20.83
C TYR A 558 -21.38 -10.72 -19.55
N GLY A 559 -20.05 -10.86 -19.59
CA GLY A 559 -19.21 -10.49 -18.47
C GLY A 559 -17.77 -10.21 -18.88
N LEU A 560 -17.05 -9.49 -18.05
CA LEU A 560 -15.65 -9.11 -18.28
C LEU A 560 -14.70 -10.03 -17.50
N SER A 561 -13.78 -10.68 -18.21
CA SER A 561 -12.73 -11.49 -17.61
C SER A 561 -11.38 -11.18 -18.24
N ARG A 562 -10.39 -10.84 -17.41
CA ARG A 562 -9.01 -10.54 -17.85
C ARG A 562 -8.96 -9.56 -19.04
N GLY A 563 -9.74 -8.47 -18.94
CA GLY A 563 -9.79 -7.45 -19.98
C GLY A 563 -10.50 -7.86 -21.29
N ALA A 564 -11.21 -8.97 -21.30
CA ALA A 564 -11.97 -9.46 -22.47
C ALA A 564 -13.44 -9.67 -22.14
N ILE A 565 -14.33 -9.28 -23.07
CA ILE A 565 -15.78 -9.51 -22.96
C ILE A 565 -16.08 -10.96 -23.34
N ASN A 566 -16.90 -11.63 -22.55
CA ASN A 566 -17.32 -13.01 -22.75
C ASN A 566 -18.85 -13.10 -22.79
N LYS A 567 -19.39 -13.95 -23.69
CA LYS A 567 -20.77 -14.44 -23.59
C LYS A 567 -20.80 -15.58 -22.58
N LEU A 568 -21.76 -15.55 -21.67
CA LEU A 568 -21.90 -16.53 -20.60
C LEU A 568 -23.17 -17.38 -20.86
N ASP A 569 -23.04 -18.69 -20.77
CA ASP A 569 -24.16 -19.62 -20.73
C ASP A 569 -24.19 -20.34 -19.36
N PRO A 570 -25.04 -19.86 -18.44
CA PRO A 570 -25.10 -20.45 -17.09
C PRO A 570 -25.69 -21.88 -17.09
N SER A 571 -26.50 -22.23 -18.09
CA SER A 571 -27.10 -23.57 -18.18
C SER A 571 -26.07 -24.66 -18.46
N SER A 572 -25.02 -24.35 -19.23
CA SER A 572 -23.90 -25.24 -19.56
C SER A 572 -22.61 -24.93 -18.81
N ALA A 573 -22.61 -23.88 -17.99
CA ALA A 573 -21.45 -23.33 -17.30
C ALA A 573 -20.25 -23.06 -18.26
N LYS A 574 -20.52 -22.39 -19.39
CA LYS A 574 -19.49 -22.07 -20.41
C LYS A 574 -19.41 -20.59 -20.69
N ALA A 575 -18.17 -20.11 -20.85
CA ALA A 575 -17.85 -18.77 -21.31
C ALA A 575 -17.25 -18.82 -22.71
N THR A 576 -17.69 -17.90 -23.58
CA THR A 576 -17.15 -17.75 -24.94
C THR A 576 -16.62 -16.33 -25.12
N LYS A 577 -15.29 -16.22 -25.28
CA LYS A 577 -14.62 -14.93 -25.47
C LYS A 577 -15.03 -14.27 -26.78
N ILE A 578 -15.37 -12.98 -26.73
CA ILE A 578 -15.53 -12.13 -27.91
C ILE A 578 -14.16 -11.53 -28.24
N ASN A 579 -13.67 -11.80 -29.45
CA ASN A 579 -12.37 -11.29 -29.88
C ASN A 579 -12.50 -9.86 -30.38
N VAL A 580 -12.15 -8.89 -29.55
CA VAL A 580 -12.06 -7.48 -29.96
C VAL A 580 -10.59 -7.16 -30.21
N SER A 581 -10.27 -6.56 -31.36
CA SER A 581 -8.91 -6.13 -31.69
C SER A 581 -8.96 -4.79 -32.40
N HIS A 582 -8.28 -3.81 -31.82
CA HIS A 582 -8.14 -2.47 -32.41
C HIS A 582 -6.95 -1.79 -31.74
N SER A 583 -6.14 -1.07 -32.51
CA SER A 583 -5.05 -0.25 -31.95
C SER A 583 -5.41 1.21 -32.07
N PHE A 584 -5.04 2.00 -31.08
CA PHE A 584 -5.29 3.43 -31.03
C PHE A 584 -4.07 4.16 -30.46
N GLU A 585 -3.98 5.45 -30.73
CA GLU A 585 -2.91 6.29 -30.20
C GLU A 585 -3.43 7.19 -29.09
N ARG A 586 -2.58 7.44 -28.09
CA ARG A 586 -2.84 8.40 -27.02
C ARG A 586 -1.62 9.28 -26.77
N ASN A 587 -1.90 10.55 -26.48
CA ASN A 587 -0.87 11.51 -26.07
C ASN A 587 -0.62 11.38 -24.57
N LEU A 588 0.59 10.99 -24.18
CA LEU A 588 0.96 10.83 -22.77
C LEU A 588 0.94 12.15 -21.99
N GLN A 589 1.19 13.29 -22.64
CA GLN A 589 1.13 14.58 -21.97
C GLN A 589 -0.30 14.87 -21.49
N ASP A 590 -1.32 14.61 -22.33
CA ASP A 590 -2.74 14.75 -21.96
C ASP A 590 -3.09 13.79 -20.82
N GLU A 591 -2.56 12.56 -20.86
CA GLU A 591 -2.73 11.56 -19.82
C GLU A 591 -2.11 12.01 -18.50
N PHE A 592 -0.92 12.61 -18.49
CA PHE A 592 -0.30 13.13 -17.27
C PHE A 592 -1.11 14.27 -16.63
N TYR A 593 -1.70 15.17 -17.45
CA TYR A 593 -2.64 16.17 -16.95
C TYR A 593 -3.87 15.55 -16.32
N GLN A 594 -4.45 14.56 -16.98
CA GLN A 594 -5.62 13.83 -16.47
C GLN A 594 -5.30 13.14 -15.14
N MET A 595 -4.18 12.42 -15.05
CA MET A 595 -3.74 11.71 -13.85
C MET A 595 -3.50 12.66 -12.68
N PHE A 596 -2.88 13.81 -12.92
CA PHE A 596 -2.64 14.84 -11.91
C PHE A 596 -3.96 15.41 -11.37
N ASP A 597 -4.89 15.78 -12.25
CA ASP A 597 -6.16 16.37 -11.86
C ASP A 597 -7.04 15.33 -11.12
N GLU A 598 -7.04 14.05 -11.55
CA GLU A 598 -7.76 12.96 -10.89
C GLU A 598 -7.18 12.68 -9.49
N LEU A 599 -5.86 12.61 -9.35
CA LEU A 599 -5.20 12.47 -8.06
C LEU A 599 -5.60 13.60 -7.10
N TRP A 600 -5.49 14.85 -7.57
CA TRP A 600 -5.82 16.01 -6.76
C TRP A 600 -7.29 16.01 -6.31
N ALA A 601 -8.23 15.75 -7.24
CA ALA A 601 -9.67 15.77 -6.96
C ALA A 601 -10.11 14.64 -6.01
N ASN A 602 -9.52 13.45 -6.14
CA ASN A 602 -9.81 12.34 -5.23
C ASN A 602 -9.29 12.61 -3.80
N ILE A 603 -8.13 13.25 -3.66
CA ILE A 603 -7.64 13.70 -2.34
C ILE A 603 -8.58 14.78 -1.79
N GLU A 604 -9.00 15.74 -2.62
CA GLU A 604 -9.91 16.82 -2.20
C GLU A 604 -11.24 16.25 -1.66
N GLU A 605 -11.78 15.22 -2.29
CA GLU A 605 -13.05 14.61 -1.88
C GLU A 605 -12.92 13.71 -0.65
N ASN A 606 -11.78 13.01 -0.46
CA ASN A 606 -11.70 11.88 0.46
C ASN A 606 -10.65 12.01 1.56
N PHE A 607 -9.85 13.09 1.60
CA PHE A 607 -8.85 13.25 2.65
C PHE A 607 -9.52 13.31 4.03
N TYR A 608 -8.98 12.57 5.01
CA TYR A 608 -9.60 12.36 6.31
C TYR A 608 -9.82 13.65 7.12
N ASN A 609 -8.97 14.66 6.90
CA ASN A 609 -9.07 15.96 7.59
C ASN A 609 -9.67 17.01 6.65
N GLU A 610 -10.90 17.45 6.92
CA GLU A 610 -11.67 18.38 6.06
C GLU A 610 -10.99 19.75 5.87
N THR A 611 -10.10 20.14 6.77
CA THR A 611 -9.35 21.39 6.67
C THR A 611 -7.96 21.21 6.04
N PHE A 612 -7.61 20.00 5.58
CA PHE A 612 -6.30 19.69 4.98
C PHE A 612 -5.13 20.14 5.87
N HIS A 613 -5.26 19.97 7.18
CA HIS A 613 -4.30 20.47 8.19
C HIS A 613 -4.02 21.99 8.06
N GLY A 614 -5.02 22.76 7.62
CA GLY A 614 -4.89 24.21 7.38
C GLY A 614 -4.26 24.61 6.06
N ILE A 615 -4.04 23.68 5.15
CA ILE A 615 -3.46 23.92 3.83
C ILE A 615 -4.58 24.29 2.82
N ASP A 616 -4.38 25.33 2.05
CA ASP A 616 -5.22 25.67 0.90
C ASP A 616 -4.91 24.72 -0.28
N TRP A 617 -5.57 23.55 -0.28
CA TRP A 617 -5.33 22.48 -1.23
C TRP A 617 -5.52 22.91 -2.69
N LYS A 618 -6.40 23.88 -2.95
CA LYS A 618 -6.59 24.45 -4.28
C LYS A 618 -5.38 25.28 -4.75
N LYS A 619 -4.78 26.08 -3.86
CA LYS A 619 -3.54 26.80 -4.20
C LYS A 619 -2.39 25.84 -4.43
N ILE A 620 -2.37 24.70 -3.74
CA ILE A 620 -1.36 23.66 -3.98
C ILE A 620 -1.52 23.09 -5.38
N ARG A 621 -2.74 22.75 -5.84
CA ARG A 621 -2.99 22.35 -7.22
C ARG A 621 -2.38 23.35 -8.22
N ASP A 622 -2.73 24.63 -8.08
CA ASP A 622 -2.29 25.68 -8.99
C ASP A 622 -0.76 25.84 -8.99
N ARG A 623 -0.13 25.65 -7.82
CA ARG A 623 1.33 25.69 -7.67
C ARG A 623 2.02 24.58 -8.46
N TYR A 624 1.52 23.34 -8.43
CA TYR A 624 2.16 22.20 -9.08
C TYR A 624 1.73 22.03 -10.53
N LYS A 625 0.48 22.32 -10.88
CA LYS A 625 -0.07 22.21 -12.25
C LYS A 625 0.75 22.98 -13.30
N LYS A 626 1.36 24.10 -12.92
CA LYS A 626 2.23 24.90 -13.82
C LYS A 626 3.50 24.16 -14.30
N TYR A 627 3.90 23.07 -13.61
CA TYR A 627 5.07 22.28 -13.99
C TYR A 627 4.75 21.12 -14.94
N LEU A 628 3.47 20.77 -15.10
CA LEU A 628 3.06 19.67 -15.99
C LEU A 628 3.59 19.80 -17.43
N PRO A 629 3.68 21.01 -18.04
CA PRO A 629 4.26 21.14 -19.38
C PRO A 629 5.72 20.69 -19.49
N TYR A 630 6.43 20.58 -18.37
CA TYR A 630 7.85 20.18 -18.28
C TYR A 630 8.04 18.74 -17.84
N VAL A 631 6.96 18.01 -17.53
CA VAL A 631 6.97 16.59 -17.18
C VAL A 631 7.17 15.78 -18.46
N ASP A 632 8.34 15.18 -18.62
CA ASP A 632 8.72 14.44 -19.81
C ASP A 632 8.82 12.91 -19.60
N SER A 633 8.68 12.45 -18.33
CA SER A 633 8.74 11.03 -17.96
C SER A 633 7.80 10.74 -16.80
N ARG A 634 7.55 9.44 -16.54
CA ARG A 634 6.81 9.02 -15.34
C ARG A 634 7.60 9.29 -14.06
N ALA A 635 8.93 9.25 -14.10
CA ALA A 635 9.77 9.64 -12.97
C ALA A 635 9.60 11.12 -12.58
N ASP A 636 9.48 12.02 -13.56
CA ASP A 636 9.16 13.43 -13.31
C ASP A 636 7.76 13.59 -12.68
N LEU A 637 6.78 12.86 -13.21
CA LEU A 637 5.41 12.86 -12.69
C LEU A 637 5.36 12.31 -11.26
N LEU A 638 6.09 11.23 -10.98
CA LEU A 638 6.23 10.64 -9.65
C LEU A 638 6.79 11.64 -8.65
N ARG A 639 7.89 12.32 -9.01
CA ARG A 639 8.51 13.35 -8.17
C ARG A 639 7.54 14.48 -7.87
N MET A 640 6.93 15.05 -8.91
CA MET A 640 6.02 16.21 -8.78
C MET A 640 4.77 15.86 -7.95
N ASN A 641 4.14 14.70 -8.19
CA ASN A 641 2.95 14.30 -7.45
C ASN A 641 3.27 14.01 -5.98
N ASN A 642 4.40 13.36 -5.68
CA ASN A 642 4.80 13.13 -4.29
C ASN A 642 5.16 14.44 -3.57
N ASP A 643 5.80 15.41 -4.24
CA ASP A 643 6.04 16.75 -3.68
C ASP A 643 4.71 17.47 -3.37
N MET A 644 3.71 17.37 -4.25
CA MET A 644 2.37 17.91 -4.02
C MET A 644 1.68 17.25 -2.82
N LEU A 645 1.73 15.92 -2.73
CA LEU A 645 1.13 15.18 -1.62
C LEU A 645 1.83 15.48 -0.29
N GLY A 646 3.14 15.70 -0.31
CA GLY A 646 3.94 16.07 0.86
C GLY A 646 3.54 17.39 1.52
N GLU A 647 2.84 18.27 0.81
CA GLU A 647 2.30 19.52 1.38
C GLU A 647 1.22 19.26 2.45
N LEU A 648 0.60 18.09 2.48
CA LEU A 648 -0.47 17.77 3.44
C LEU A 648 0.03 17.27 4.80
N ASN A 649 1.33 16.99 4.96
CA ASN A 649 1.88 16.43 6.19
C ASN A 649 1.06 15.25 6.73
N SER A 650 0.81 14.26 5.91
CA SER A 650 0.09 13.06 6.29
C SER A 650 0.93 11.82 6.05
N SER A 651 0.82 10.89 6.97
CA SER A 651 1.41 9.57 6.78
C SER A 651 0.71 8.80 5.65
N HIS A 652 1.31 7.71 5.21
CA HIS A 652 0.78 6.81 4.18
C HIS A 652 0.39 7.51 2.86
N MET A 653 0.81 8.74 2.63
CA MET A 653 0.68 9.41 1.33
C MET A 653 1.74 8.89 0.37
N GLY A 654 1.37 8.74 -0.88
CA GLY A 654 2.33 8.37 -1.92
C GLY A 654 1.66 8.10 -3.25
N PHE A 655 2.35 8.48 -4.31
CA PHE A 655 2.03 8.18 -5.70
C PHE A 655 3.12 7.30 -6.25
N ASN A 656 2.76 6.21 -6.91
CA ASN A 656 3.67 5.25 -7.54
C ASN A 656 3.31 5.10 -9.01
N THR A 657 4.31 5.23 -9.85
CA THR A 657 4.20 5.03 -11.31
C THR A 657 5.51 4.49 -11.85
N PHE A 658 5.41 3.74 -12.91
CA PHE A 658 6.56 3.31 -13.72
C PHE A 658 6.07 3.01 -15.14
N GLY A 659 6.96 3.11 -16.09
CA GLY A 659 6.67 2.83 -17.48
C GLY A 659 7.78 2.05 -18.17
N ASP A 660 7.56 1.65 -19.41
CA ASP A 660 8.54 0.93 -20.20
C ASP A 660 9.85 1.72 -20.39
N GLU A 661 9.79 3.06 -20.33
CA GLU A 661 10.95 3.95 -20.39
C GLU A 661 11.90 3.82 -19.18
N GLU A 662 11.42 3.23 -18.08
CA GLU A 662 12.19 3.00 -16.86
C GLU A 662 12.68 1.56 -16.73
N ASN A 663 12.37 0.70 -17.70
CA ASN A 663 12.85 -0.67 -17.73
C ASN A 663 14.37 -0.70 -17.80
N GLN A 664 14.97 -1.43 -16.89
CA GLN A 664 16.41 -1.64 -16.82
C GLN A 664 16.78 -2.84 -17.68
N TYR A 665 17.68 -2.62 -18.63
CA TYR A 665 18.17 -3.68 -19.51
C TYR A 665 19.26 -4.54 -18.86
N TYR A 666 19.95 -3.97 -17.87
CA TYR A 666 21.00 -4.65 -17.13
C TYR A 666 20.56 -4.78 -15.66
N SER A 667 20.71 -5.97 -15.14
CA SER A 667 20.58 -6.22 -13.71
C SER A 667 21.69 -7.17 -13.29
N THR A 668 22.33 -6.86 -12.18
CA THR A 668 23.28 -7.74 -11.53
C THR A 668 22.70 -8.15 -10.18
N LEU A 669 22.98 -9.38 -9.77
CA LEU A 669 22.65 -9.86 -8.44
C LEU A 669 23.94 -9.95 -7.62
N SER A 670 23.88 -9.71 -6.33
CA SER A 670 24.99 -9.93 -5.41
C SER A 670 24.78 -11.25 -4.67
N MET A 671 25.73 -12.17 -4.79
CA MET A 671 25.75 -13.40 -4.00
C MET A 671 26.03 -13.03 -2.54
N ALA A 672 25.06 -13.23 -1.68
CA ALA A 672 25.24 -13.18 -0.25
C ALA A 672 25.88 -14.47 0.26
N THR A 673 26.79 -14.33 1.18
CA THR A 673 27.59 -15.44 1.69
C THR A 673 27.39 -15.71 3.16
N GLY A 674 26.72 -14.80 3.89
CA GLY A 674 26.64 -14.83 5.33
C GLY A 674 27.97 -14.47 6.01
N ILE A 675 28.83 -13.67 5.38
CA ILE A 675 30.12 -13.21 5.93
C ILE A 675 30.12 -11.70 6.08
N ILE A 676 30.43 -11.22 7.26
CA ILE A 676 30.85 -9.82 7.48
C ILE A 676 32.36 -9.78 7.35
N TRP A 677 32.82 -8.84 6.54
CA TRP A 677 34.23 -8.69 6.20
C TRP A 677 34.91 -7.63 7.05
N ASP A 678 36.20 -7.82 7.32
CA ASP A 678 37.00 -6.87 8.07
C ASP A 678 37.14 -5.55 7.28
N LYS A 679 37.03 -4.42 7.97
CA LYS A 679 37.02 -3.10 7.34
C LYS A 679 38.41 -2.65 6.86
N ASP A 680 39.49 -3.12 7.53
CA ASP A 680 40.86 -2.76 7.21
C ASP A 680 41.48 -3.75 6.21
N ASN A 681 41.04 -5.02 6.22
CA ASN A 681 41.37 -6.05 5.24
C ASN A 681 40.08 -6.64 4.62
N PRO A 682 39.52 -6.07 3.56
CA PRO A 682 38.23 -6.43 3.02
C PRO A 682 38.12 -7.84 2.43
N TYR A 683 39.16 -8.62 2.42
CA TYR A 683 39.16 -10.04 2.02
C TYR A 683 39.24 -10.99 3.21
N GLN A 684 39.33 -10.47 4.45
CA GLN A 684 39.42 -11.24 5.67
C GLN A 684 38.03 -11.34 6.35
N VAL A 685 37.71 -12.51 6.89
CA VAL A 685 36.49 -12.78 7.64
C VAL A 685 36.54 -12.02 8.98
N SER A 686 35.61 -11.15 9.25
CA SER A 686 35.39 -10.53 10.57
C SER A 686 34.40 -11.32 11.39
N GLU A 687 33.25 -11.67 10.79
CA GLU A 687 32.15 -12.37 11.46
C GLU A 687 31.42 -13.28 10.47
N ILE A 688 30.78 -14.33 10.96
CA ILE A 688 29.94 -15.24 10.20
C ILE A 688 28.53 -15.11 10.73
N ILE A 689 27.62 -14.68 9.87
CA ILE A 689 26.19 -14.50 10.21
C ILE A 689 25.58 -15.87 10.51
N GLU A 690 24.96 -16.02 11.68
CA GLU A 690 24.19 -17.20 12.03
C GLU A 690 23.07 -17.42 10.98
N THR A 691 22.79 -18.65 10.63
CA THR A 691 21.85 -19.03 9.57
C THR A 691 22.24 -18.62 8.15
N GLY A 692 23.27 -17.82 7.96
CA GLY A 692 23.79 -17.45 6.63
C GLY A 692 24.40 -18.63 5.86
N PRO A 693 24.59 -18.50 4.53
CA PRO A 693 25.06 -19.60 3.65
C PRO A 693 26.31 -20.30 4.11
N VAL A 694 27.31 -19.58 4.60
CA VAL A 694 28.57 -20.19 5.13
C VAL A 694 28.29 -20.95 6.42
N HIS A 695 27.52 -20.41 7.34
CA HIS A 695 27.16 -21.10 8.59
C HIS A 695 26.39 -22.41 8.33
N ILE A 696 25.38 -22.35 7.46
CA ILE A 696 24.57 -23.52 7.10
C ILE A 696 25.37 -24.60 6.38
N SER A 697 26.44 -24.23 5.63
CA SER A 697 27.28 -25.20 4.93
C SER A 697 27.98 -26.18 5.87
N GLY A 698 28.04 -25.88 7.17
CA GLY A 698 28.70 -26.70 8.19
C GLY A 698 30.23 -26.72 8.08
N ASN A 699 30.82 -25.96 7.20
CA ASN A 699 32.26 -25.82 7.03
C ASN A 699 32.83 -24.85 8.09
N LYS A 700 34.04 -25.11 8.51
CA LYS A 700 34.69 -24.31 9.57
C LYS A 700 35.66 -23.33 8.95
N ILE A 701 35.20 -22.12 8.71
CA ILE A 701 36.06 -20.94 8.61
C ILE A 701 35.99 -20.17 9.93
N ASN A 702 37.02 -19.36 10.19
CA ASN A 702 37.13 -18.62 11.42
C ASN A 702 37.35 -17.13 11.10
N THR A 703 37.05 -16.29 12.05
CA THR A 703 37.49 -14.89 12.03
C THR A 703 38.98 -14.83 11.75
N GLY A 704 39.41 -14.00 10.81
CA GLY A 704 40.78 -13.86 10.37
C GLY A 704 41.20 -14.71 9.18
N ASP A 705 40.38 -15.65 8.71
CA ASP A 705 40.65 -16.40 7.48
C ASP A 705 40.48 -15.47 6.26
N GLU A 706 41.34 -15.65 5.23
CA GLU A 706 41.45 -14.76 4.07
C GLU A 706 40.91 -15.44 2.80
N LEU A 707 39.96 -14.78 2.11
CA LEU A 707 39.45 -15.22 0.81
C LEU A 707 40.51 -15.09 -0.27
N ILE A 708 40.86 -16.20 -0.94
CA ILE A 708 41.89 -16.26 -1.97
C ILE A 708 41.36 -16.67 -3.34
N ALA A 709 40.15 -17.30 -3.42
CA ALA A 709 39.52 -17.59 -4.71
C ALA A 709 38.00 -17.71 -4.59
N VAL A 710 37.30 -17.40 -5.66
CA VAL A 710 35.85 -17.61 -5.84
C VAL A 710 35.66 -18.47 -7.10
N ASN A 711 34.94 -19.61 -6.96
CA ASN A 711 34.70 -20.58 -8.04
C ASN A 711 36.00 -20.97 -8.78
N GLY A 712 37.08 -21.19 -8.01
CA GLY A 712 38.39 -21.54 -8.52
C GLY A 712 39.17 -20.40 -9.24
N LYS A 713 38.64 -19.20 -9.32
CA LYS A 713 39.33 -18.01 -9.84
C LYS A 713 40.00 -17.29 -8.69
N PRO A 714 41.34 -17.11 -8.73
CA PRO A 714 42.04 -16.34 -7.70
C PRO A 714 41.50 -14.92 -7.63
N VAL A 715 41.40 -14.38 -6.40
CA VAL A 715 41.04 -12.99 -6.17
C VAL A 715 42.30 -12.11 -6.14
N ASP A 716 42.17 -10.89 -6.62
CA ASP A 716 43.19 -9.84 -6.50
C ASP A 716 42.72 -8.88 -5.38
N ALA A 717 43.45 -8.88 -4.26
CA ALA A 717 43.14 -8.09 -3.09
C ALA A 717 43.20 -6.56 -3.30
N THR A 718 43.73 -6.10 -4.43
CA THR A 718 43.73 -4.68 -4.84
C THR A 718 42.44 -4.26 -5.54
N MET A 719 41.63 -5.23 -5.99
CA MET A 719 40.34 -4.99 -6.66
C MET A 719 39.19 -4.89 -5.65
N ASN A 720 38.07 -4.41 -6.13
CA ASN A 720 36.83 -4.44 -5.35
C ASN A 720 36.34 -5.88 -5.20
N ARG A 721 36.30 -6.40 -3.96
CA ARG A 721 35.83 -7.77 -3.66
C ARG A 721 34.44 -8.06 -4.22
N GLU A 722 33.53 -7.08 -4.23
CA GLU A 722 32.12 -7.26 -4.66
C GLU A 722 32.01 -7.66 -6.13
N MET A 723 33.01 -7.35 -6.96
CA MET A 723 33.05 -7.81 -8.36
C MET A 723 33.08 -9.33 -8.50
N TYR A 724 33.65 -10.04 -7.51
CA TYR A 724 33.67 -11.51 -7.50
C TYR A 724 32.34 -12.14 -7.09
N PHE A 725 31.47 -11.37 -6.46
CA PHE A 725 30.14 -11.79 -6.00
C PHE A 725 29.00 -11.23 -6.85
N SER A 726 29.31 -10.33 -7.80
CA SER A 726 28.34 -9.79 -8.74
C SER A 726 28.09 -10.77 -9.89
N VAL A 727 26.87 -11.22 -10.07
CA VAL A 727 26.48 -12.27 -11.02
C VAL A 727 25.23 -11.88 -11.81
N PRO A 728 25.10 -12.33 -13.08
CA PRO A 728 23.90 -12.06 -13.88
C PRO A 728 22.66 -12.88 -13.43
N SER A 729 22.89 -14.01 -12.76
CA SER A 729 21.86 -14.85 -12.16
C SER A 729 22.43 -15.59 -10.96
N MET A 730 21.59 -15.82 -9.94
CA MET A 730 22.03 -16.52 -8.72
C MET A 730 22.37 -17.98 -9.05
N PRO A 731 23.62 -18.43 -8.79
CA PRO A 731 23.98 -19.83 -8.99
C PRO A 731 23.45 -20.71 -7.84
N GLU A 732 23.17 -21.97 -8.14
CA GLU A 732 22.78 -22.93 -7.09
C GLU A 732 23.88 -23.21 -6.09
N GLU A 733 25.14 -23.22 -6.54
CA GLU A 733 26.32 -23.50 -5.71
C GLU A 733 27.46 -22.52 -6.08
N ALA A 734 28.18 -22.09 -5.07
CA ALA A 734 29.44 -21.37 -5.23
C ALA A 734 30.53 -21.97 -4.33
N THR A 735 31.77 -21.97 -4.80
CA THR A 735 32.94 -22.43 -4.03
C THR A 735 33.78 -21.22 -3.63
N LEU A 736 33.97 -21.05 -2.32
CA LEU A 736 34.84 -20.02 -1.74
C LEU A 736 36.11 -20.71 -1.21
N THR A 737 37.27 -20.27 -1.61
CA THR A 737 38.57 -20.79 -1.11
C THR A 737 39.16 -19.80 -0.14
N PHE A 738 39.39 -20.25 1.09
CA PHE A 738 40.02 -19.43 2.15
C PHE A 738 41.41 -19.98 2.49
N LYS A 739 42.30 -19.05 2.81
CA LYS A 739 43.60 -19.34 3.42
C LYS A 739 43.44 -19.37 4.94
N GLN A 740 43.70 -20.54 5.53
CA GLN A 740 43.63 -20.79 6.96
C GLN A 740 45.02 -21.20 7.48
N GLY A 741 45.76 -20.23 8.01
CA GLY A 741 47.15 -20.41 8.37
C GLY A 741 48.04 -20.80 7.19
N SER A 742 48.54 -22.04 7.17
CA SER A 742 49.39 -22.56 6.07
C SER A 742 48.62 -23.41 5.06
N SER A 743 47.33 -23.62 5.26
CA SER A 743 46.44 -24.46 4.43
C SER A 743 45.37 -23.64 3.73
N ASN A 744 44.89 -24.18 2.61
CA ASN A 744 43.67 -23.66 1.97
C ASN A 744 42.51 -24.57 2.25
N ILE A 745 41.32 -24.00 2.39
CA ILE A 745 40.08 -24.71 2.55
C ILE A 745 39.06 -24.22 1.50
N ASP A 746 38.42 -25.16 0.83
CA ASP A 746 37.32 -24.90 -0.10
C ASP A 746 35.99 -25.09 0.64
N ILE A 747 35.15 -24.09 0.56
CA ILE A 747 33.79 -24.11 1.13
C ILE A 747 32.80 -24.01 0.00
N LYS A 748 31.88 -24.95 -0.06
CA LYS A 748 30.72 -24.93 -0.96
C LYS A 748 29.54 -24.34 -0.23
N ILE A 749 28.93 -23.32 -0.81
CA ILE A 749 27.75 -22.66 -0.27
C ILE A 749 26.63 -22.65 -1.31
N HIS A 750 25.40 -22.53 -0.86
CA HIS A 750 24.26 -22.15 -1.65
C HIS A 750 24.00 -20.66 -1.43
N PRO A 751 24.52 -19.77 -2.30
CA PRO A 751 24.42 -18.34 -2.08
C PRO A 751 22.97 -17.86 -2.17
N THR A 752 22.65 -16.85 -1.37
CA THR A 752 21.33 -16.23 -1.33
C THR A 752 21.40 -14.79 -1.80
N SER A 753 20.27 -14.07 -1.77
CA SER A 753 20.27 -12.63 -2.01
C SER A 753 20.79 -11.85 -0.79
N TYR A 754 21.30 -10.65 -0.98
CA TYR A 754 21.73 -9.79 0.13
C TYR A 754 20.57 -9.42 1.09
N PHE A 755 19.31 -9.54 0.65
CA PHE A 755 18.16 -9.40 1.54
C PHE A 755 18.09 -10.51 2.58
N SER A 756 18.57 -11.72 2.26
CA SER A 756 18.67 -12.80 3.24
C SER A 756 19.67 -12.47 4.33
N ASP A 757 20.89 -12.03 3.98
CA ASP A 757 21.89 -11.60 4.98
C ASP A 757 21.35 -10.47 5.87
N ARG A 758 20.55 -9.55 5.33
CA ARG A 758 19.88 -8.51 6.12
C ARG A 758 18.84 -9.06 7.10
N ASN A 759 18.08 -10.06 6.68
CA ASN A 759 17.10 -10.71 7.57
C ASN A 759 17.82 -11.51 8.65
N ASP A 760 18.87 -12.25 8.30
CA ASP A 760 19.67 -13.02 9.25
C ASP A 760 20.33 -12.11 10.31
N LEU A 761 20.88 -10.95 9.93
CA LEU A 761 21.40 -9.95 10.86
C LEU A 761 20.33 -9.36 11.79
N TYR A 762 19.11 -9.22 11.28
CA TYR A 762 17.98 -8.81 12.10
C TYR A 762 17.61 -9.89 13.13
N ASP A 763 17.56 -11.14 12.69
CA ASP A 763 17.23 -12.27 13.56
C ASP A 763 18.32 -12.48 14.63
N GLU A 764 19.60 -12.26 14.30
CA GLU A 764 20.70 -12.21 15.28
C GLU A 764 20.50 -11.11 16.33
N TRP A 765 20.06 -9.91 15.93
CA TRP A 765 19.75 -8.84 16.86
C TRP A 765 18.61 -9.24 17.81
N VAL A 766 17.53 -9.85 17.31
CA VAL A 766 16.42 -10.36 18.14
C VAL A 766 16.91 -11.43 19.10
N SER A 767 17.66 -12.42 18.60
CA SER A 767 18.23 -13.52 19.39
C SER A 767 19.19 -12.99 20.48
N GLY A 768 19.98 -11.97 20.15
CA GLY A 768 20.88 -11.28 21.10
C GLY A 768 20.09 -10.63 22.26
N ASN A 769 18.98 -9.97 21.95
CA ASN A 769 18.09 -9.37 22.96
C ASN A 769 17.45 -10.44 23.86
N GLN A 770 16.95 -11.52 23.28
CA GLN A 770 16.40 -12.64 24.03
C GLN A 770 17.46 -13.25 24.97
N LYS A 771 18.68 -13.46 24.47
CA LYS A 771 19.79 -13.95 25.28
C LYS A 771 20.11 -13.03 26.45
N MET A 772 20.14 -11.71 26.21
CA MET A 772 20.37 -10.70 27.28
C MET A 772 19.27 -10.80 28.34
N VAL A 773 18.00 -10.89 27.95
CA VAL A 773 16.87 -11.04 28.90
C VAL A 773 17.00 -12.35 29.66
N ASP A 774 17.29 -13.46 29.03
CA ASP A 774 17.48 -14.78 29.66
C ASP A 774 18.60 -14.77 30.70
N GLU A 775 19.75 -14.21 30.35
CA GLU A 775 20.91 -14.11 31.24
C GLU A 775 20.63 -13.23 32.46
N LYS A 776 20.06 -12.04 32.24
CA LYS A 776 19.81 -11.07 33.33
C LYS A 776 18.63 -11.43 34.23
N THR A 777 17.71 -12.27 33.78
CA THR A 777 16.49 -12.66 34.54
C THR A 777 16.48 -14.13 34.95
N ASN A 778 17.57 -14.87 34.74
CA ASN A 778 17.65 -16.32 35.00
C ASN A 778 16.47 -17.07 34.32
N LYS A 779 16.12 -16.67 33.07
CA LYS A 779 15.03 -17.23 32.30
C LYS A 779 13.64 -17.11 32.92
N LYS A 780 13.43 -16.17 33.82
CA LYS A 780 12.09 -15.88 34.39
C LYS A 780 11.20 -15.06 33.46
N VAL A 781 11.81 -14.24 32.60
CA VAL A 781 11.11 -13.31 31.70
C VAL A 781 11.24 -13.81 30.27
N ALA A 782 10.12 -13.82 29.54
CA ALA A 782 10.13 -14.01 28.10
C ALA A 782 10.43 -12.69 27.39
N TYR A 783 11.11 -12.77 26.25
CA TYR A 783 11.23 -11.68 25.30
C TYR A 783 10.59 -12.10 23.98
N VAL A 784 9.62 -11.34 23.50
CA VAL A 784 8.92 -11.58 22.24
C VAL A 784 8.97 -10.29 21.42
N HIS A 785 9.44 -10.38 20.18
CA HIS A 785 9.56 -9.26 19.27
C HIS A 785 8.73 -9.48 18.02
N MET A 786 8.03 -8.45 17.55
CA MET A 786 7.34 -8.47 16.25
C MET A 786 7.97 -7.46 15.31
N LYS A 787 8.50 -7.91 14.17
CA LYS A 787 9.11 -7.09 13.11
C LYS A 787 8.09 -6.20 12.40
N ASN A 788 6.90 -6.74 12.21
CA ASN A 788 5.75 -6.04 11.63
C ASN A 788 4.44 -6.63 12.17
N MET A 789 3.32 -6.00 11.84
CA MET A 789 1.99 -6.44 12.26
C MET A 789 1.26 -7.17 11.11
N GLY A 790 1.96 -8.03 10.38
CA GLY A 790 1.39 -8.89 9.34
C GLY A 790 0.98 -10.26 9.85
N GLY A 791 0.21 -11.03 9.05
CA GLY A 791 -0.30 -12.35 9.43
C GLY A 791 0.80 -13.38 9.71
N GLY A 792 1.95 -13.30 9.03
CA GLY A 792 3.11 -14.17 9.28
C GLY A 792 3.72 -13.92 10.66
N GLU A 793 3.93 -12.66 11.03
CA GLU A 793 4.45 -12.28 12.35
C GLU A 793 3.45 -12.54 13.47
N LEU A 794 2.14 -12.40 13.22
CA LEU A 794 1.12 -12.82 14.18
C LEU A 794 1.24 -14.34 14.46
N ASN A 795 1.46 -15.14 13.45
CA ASN A 795 1.65 -16.58 13.61
C ASN A 795 2.88 -16.90 14.47
N ASN A 796 4.01 -16.22 14.19
CA ASN A 796 5.24 -16.35 14.99
C ASN A 796 4.99 -15.92 16.44
N PHE A 797 4.37 -14.76 16.65
CA PHE A 797 3.97 -14.28 17.98
C PHE A 797 3.14 -15.31 18.74
N LEU A 798 2.11 -15.87 18.12
CA LEU A 798 1.26 -16.88 18.77
C LEU A 798 2.05 -18.16 19.12
N ILE A 799 2.96 -18.62 18.24
CA ILE A 799 3.83 -19.77 18.50
C ILE A 799 4.75 -19.50 19.70
N GLU A 800 5.40 -18.35 19.75
CA GLU A 800 6.28 -17.96 20.84
C GLU A 800 5.51 -17.83 22.17
N MET A 801 4.35 -17.16 22.14
CA MET A 801 3.50 -17.00 23.33
C MET A 801 2.93 -18.30 23.87
N THR A 802 2.69 -19.30 23.02
CA THR A 802 2.15 -20.61 23.42
C THR A 802 3.22 -21.65 23.74
N SER A 803 4.47 -21.37 23.44
CA SER A 803 5.62 -22.26 23.70
C SER A 803 6.56 -21.68 24.77
N GLU A 804 7.52 -20.87 24.40
CA GLU A 804 8.54 -20.40 25.32
C GLU A 804 8.00 -19.45 26.37
N ALA A 805 7.24 -18.43 25.97
CA ALA A 805 6.67 -17.44 26.88
C ALA A 805 5.64 -18.04 27.85
N TYR A 806 5.00 -19.15 27.49
CA TYR A 806 4.03 -19.83 28.34
C TYR A 806 4.59 -20.20 29.71
N ASN A 807 5.83 -20.69 29.75
CA ASN A 807 6.48 -21.18 30.98
C ASN A 807 7.25 -20.09 31.75
N ARG A 808 7.19 -18.82 31.33
CA ARG A 808 7.88 -17.69 31.98
C ARG A 808 6.92 -16.97 32.94
N ASP A 809 7.51 -16.29 33.93
CA ASP A 809 6.77 -15.57 34.96
C ASP A 809 6.30 -14.19 34.49
N ALA A 810 6.95 -13.62 33.48
CA ALA A 810 6.66 -12.29 32.95
C ALA A 810 7.05 -12.19 31.48
N LEU A 811 6.63 -11.09 30.81
CA LEU A 811 6.85 -10.84 29.39
C LEU A 811 7.41 -9.44 29.13
N ILE A 812 8.48 -9.34 28.33
CA ILE A 812 8.85 -8.12 27.62
C ILE A 812 8.39 -8.31 26.16
N PHE A 813 7.41 -7.54 25.75
CA PHE A 813 6.90 -7.50 24.39
C PHE A 813 7.52 -6.29 23.67
N ASP A 814 8.26 -6.52 22.58
CA ASP A 814 9.05 -5.49 21.89
C ASP A 814 8.46 -5.16 20.52
N LEU A 815 7.93 -3.95 20.37
CA LEU A 815 7.46 -3.36 19.12
C LEU A 815 8.38 -2.24 18.61
N ARG A 816 9.58 -2.10 19.13
CA ARG A 816 10.55 -1.14 18.59
C ARG A 816 10.90 -1.53 17.16
N TYR A 817 11.02 -0.53 16.29
CA TYR A 817 11.31 -0.69 14.86
C TYR A 817 10.25 -1.47 14.08
N ASN A 818 9.07 -1.69 14.64
CA ASN A 818 7.97 -2.40 13.98
C ASN A 818 7.38 -1.55 12.85
N THR A 819 7.23 -2.15 11.67
CA THR A 819 6.84 -1.47 10.43
C THR A 819 5.33 -1.45 10.15
N GLY A 820 4.51 -1.77 11.16
CA GLY A 820 3.06 -1.75 11.06
C GLY A 820 2.46 -2.95 10.31
N GLY A 821 1.18 -2.90 10.10
CA GLY A 821 0.35 -3.95 9.49
C GLY A 821 -1.13 -3.75 9.79
N ASN A 822 -1.82 -4.82 10.25
CA ASN A 822 -3.26 -4.78 10.56
C ASN A 822 -3.73 -5.92 11.50
N VAL A 823 -2.90 -6.37 12.45
CA VAL A 823 -3.24 -7.49 13.36
C VAL A 823 -3.31 -7.07 14.83
N HIS A 824 -3.39 -5.78 15.13
CA HIS A 824 -3.44 -5.25 16.50
C HIS A 824 -4.52 -5.89 17.36
N ASP A 825 -5.73 -6.10 16.84
CA ASP A 825 -6.82 -6.71 17.59
C ASP A 825 -6.54 -8.16 17.99
N ASP A 826 -5.92 -8.94 17.10
CA ASP A 826 -5.57 -10.33 17.41
C ASP A 826 -4.51 -10.40 18.51
N VAL A 827 -3.49 -9.53 18.44
CA VAL A 827 -2.44 -9.40 19.45
C VAL A 827 -3.02 -8.95 20.79
N LEU A 828 -3.81 -7.87 20.80
CA LEU A 828 -4.42 -7.33 22.01
C LEU A 828 -5.42 -8.31 22.65
N ARG A 829 -6.22 -9.01 21.83
CA ARG A 829 -7.14 -10.04 22.27
C ARG A 829 -6.39 -11.21 22.95
N PHE A 830 -5.26 -11.63 22.37
CA PHE A 830 -4.45 -12.68 22.97
C PHE A 830 -3.85 -12.21 24.32
N LEU A 831 -3.24 -11.04 24.36
CA LEU A 831 -2.61 -10.47 25.55
C LEU A 831 -3.61 -10.16 26.69
N SER A 832 -4.88 -9.90 26.35
CA SER A 832 -5.93 -9.59 27.33
C SER A 832 -6.52 -10.80 28.04
N GLN A 833 -6.13 -12.05 27.66
CA GLN A 833 -6.70 -13.25 28.29
C GLN A 833 -6.31 -13.35 29.76
N ARG A 834 -7.31 -13.61 30.61
CA ARG A 834 -7.16 -13.82 32.06
C ARG A 834 -7.72 -15.16 32.47
N GLN A 835 -7.15 -15.73 33.51
CA GLN A 835 -7.71 -16.94 34.13
C GLN A 835 -9.05 -16.61 34.82
N TYR A 836 -10.07 -17.45 34.59
CA TYR A 836 -11.41 -17.28 35.18
C TYR A 836 -11.96 -18.55 35.86
N ALA A 837 -11.29 -19.69 35.68
CA ALA A 837 -11.68 -20.97 36.29
C ALA A 837 -10.49 -21.95 36.31
N ASN A 838 -10.68 -23.09 36.96
CA ASN A 838 -9.74 -24.22 36.95
C ASN A 838 -10.47 -25.52 36.60
N TRP A 839 -9.83 -26.39 35.85
CA TRP A 839 -10.20 -27.75 35.62
C TRP A 839 -9.29 -28.72 36.39
N ALA A 840 -9.83 -29.85 36.79
CA ALA A 840 -9.01 -30.94 37.29
C ALA A 840 -9.50 -32.27 36.71
N TYR A 841 -8.59 -33.07 36.17
CA TYR A 841 -8.87 -34.48 35.95
C TYR A 841 -8.97 -35.17 37.31
N ARG A 842 -9.76 -36.22 37.40
CA ARG A 842 -9.97 -36.93 38.67
C ARG A 842 -8.66 -37.32 39.33
N GLY A 843 -8.37 -36.71 40.49
CA GLY A 843 -7.14 -36.93 41.25
C GLY A 843 -5.89 -36.22 40.66
N GLY A 844 -6.04 -35.40 39.64
CA GLY A 844 -4.98 -34.59 39.05
C GLY A 844 -4.90 -33.17 39.63
N GLU A 845 -3.92 -32.44 39.16
CA GLU A 845 -3.71 -31.04 39.52
C GLU A 845 -4.74 -30.11 38.82
N LEU A 846 -4.92 -28.91 39.38
CA LEU A 846 -5.73 -27.88 38.78
C LEU A 846 -5.02 -27.29 37.55
N ALA A 847 -5.73 -27.20 36.43
CA ALA A 847 -5.30 -26.57 35.20
C ALA A 847 -6.10 -25.31 34.92
N PRO A 848 -5.48 -24.19 34.53
CA PRO A 848 -6.18 -22.93 34.33
C PRO A 848 -7.12 -22.95 33.10
N GLN A 849 -8.23 -22.23 33.22
CA GLN A 849 -9.10 -21.80 32.14
C GLN A 849 -9.21 -20.27 32.26
N SER A 850 -8.86 -19.47 31.31
CA SER A 850 -8.30 -19.70 29.97
C SER A 850 -6.99 -20.51 30.00
N ASN A 851 -6.71 -21.26 28.89
CA ASN A 851 -5.47 -22.05 28.77
C ASN A 851 -4.22 -21.14 28.74
N PHE A 852 -4.37 -19.95 28.20
CA PHE A 852 -3.37 -18.87 28.23
C PHE A 852 -3.95 -17.71 29.00
N ALA A 853 -3.13 -17.09 29.83
CA ALA A 853 -3.54 -15.95 30.67
C ALA A 853 -2.38 -14.94 30.76
N PRO A 854 -1.92 -14.34 29.63
CA PRO A 854 -0.81 -13.38 29.65
C PRO A 854 -1.07 -12.19 30.57
N ALA A 855 -2.30 -11.70 30.62
CA ALA A 855 -2.69 -10.54 31.44
C ALA A 855 -2.67 -10.79 32.95
N ASP A 856 -2.46 -12.02 33.40
CA ASP A 856 -2.26 -12.35 34.82
C ASP A 856 -0.78 -12.34 35.22
N LYS A 857 0.13 -12.05 34.29
CA LYS A 857 1.56 -11.93 34.49
C LYS A 857 1.99 -10.49 34.23
N PRO A 858 3.07 -10.00 34.84
CA PRO A 858 3.61 -8.69 34.46
C PRO A 858 4.03 -8.63 32.99
N ILE A 859 3.60 -7.59 32.29
CA ILE A 859 4.00 -7.32 30.89
C ILE A 859 4.62 -5.93 30.84
N ILE A 860 5.72 -5.81 30.09
CA ILE A 860 6.29 -4.53 29.64
C ILE A 860 6.25 -4.49 28.15
N LEU A 861 5.75 -3.41 27.58
CA LEU A 861 5.80 -3.11 26.16
C LEU A 861 6.95 -2.14 25.88
N LEU A 862 7.81 -2.50 24.93
CA LEU A 862 8.83 -1.62 24.38
C LEU A 862 8.36 -0.98 23.09
N ILE A 863 8.47 0.34 22.97
CA ILE A 863 8.21 1.12 21.76
C ILE A 863 9.35 2.11 21.51
N ASN A 864 9.48 2.59 20.28
CA ASN A 864 10.42 3.67 19.98
C ASN A 864 9.92 4.57 18.83
N GLU A 865 10.71 5.59 18.52
CA GLU A 865 10.45 6.57 17.45
C GLU A 865 10.33 5.95 16.04
N GLN A 866 10.61 4.66 15.89
CA GLN A 866 10.44 3.90 14.64
C GLN A 866 9.32 2.84 14.72
N SER A 867 8.58 2.79 15.83
CA SER A 867 7.34 2.03 15.93
C SER A 867 6.24 2.78 15.17
N LEU A 868 5.70 2.20 14.09
CA LEU A 868 4.78 2.94 13.22
C LEU A 868 3.50 2.17 12.87
N SER A 869 2.48 2.89 12.48
CA SER A 869 1.22 2.39 11.95
C SER A 869 0.52 1.44 12.95
N ASP A 870 0.28 0.20 12.62
CA ASP A 870 -0.41 -0.78 13.48
C ASP A 870 0.31 -1.05 14.82
N ALA A 871 1.63 -0.82 14.88
CA ALA A 871 2.36 -0.86 16.14
C ALA A 871 1.93 0.28 17.08
N GLU A 872 1.60 1.46 16.55
CA GLU A 872 1.07 2.60 17.31
C GLU A 872 -0.35 2.29 17.82
N VAL A 873 -1.21 1.67 17.00
CA VAL A 873 -2.55 1.19 17.41
C VAL A 873 -2.42 0.17 18.53
N THR A 874 -1.48 -0.79 18.39
CA THR A 874 -1.23 -1.81 19.42
C THR A 874 -0.75 -1.18 20.73
N ALA A 875 0.16 -0.20 20.65
CA ALA A 875 0.67 0.50 21.83
C ALA A 875 -0.43 1.30 22.56
N GLU A 876 -1.26 2.01 21.82
CA GLU A 876 -2.41 2.73 22.38
C GLU A 876 -3.42 1.76 23.00
N GLY A 877 -3.80 0.70 22.28
CA GLY A 877 -4.69 -0.33 22.80
C GLY A 877 -4.14 -1.03 24.04
N PHE A 878 -2.83 -1.30 24.08
CA PHE A 878 -2.16 -1.89 25.24
C PHE A 878 -2.30 -1.00 26.51
N LYS A 879 -2.13 0.32 26.33
CA LYS A 879 -2.33 1.31 27.41
C LYS A 879 -3.79 1.39 27.85
N GLN A 880 -4.71 1.54 26.90
CA GLN A 880 -6.15 1.68 27.20
C GLN A 880 -6.74 0.44 27.86
N LEU A 881 -6.24 -0.75 27.53
CA LEU A 881 -6.66 -2.00 28.16
C LEU A 881 -5.93 -2.28 29.50
N GLY A 882 -4.98 -1.43 29.89
CA GLY A 882 -4.24 -1.58 31.15
C GLY A 882 -3.43 -2.87 31.26
N LEU A 883 -2.81 -3.31 30.14
CA LEU A 883 -2.12 -4.60 30.06
C LEU A 883 -0.73 -4.59 30.71
N GLY A 884 -0.12 -3.42 30.91
CA GLY A 884 1.20 -3.32 31.50
C GLY A 884 1.80 -1.91 31.42
N THR A 885 3.13 -1.82 31.54
CA THR A 885 3.88 -0.56 31.46
C THR A 885 4.54 -0.43 30.09
N VAL A 886 4.47 0.74 29.50
CA VAL A 886 5.11 1.07 28.21
C VAL A 886 6.41 1.82 28.46
N ILE A 887 7.53 1.34 27.89
CA ILE A 887 8.87 1.94 28.04
C ILE A 887 9.46 2.23 26.66
N GLY A 888 10.17 3.33 26.52
CA GLY A 888 10.91 3.70 25.32
C GLY A 888 10.76 5.16 24.97
N THR A 889 10.52 5.48 23.72
CA THR A 889 10.24 6.84 23.22
C THR A 889 8.88 6.90 22.57
N GLU A 890 8.33 8.10 22.37
CA GLU A 890 7.09 8.30 21.59
C GLU A 890 7.22 7.66 20.20
N THR A 891 6.12 7.09 19.72
CA THR A 891 6.05 6.45 18.41
C THR A 891 6.16 7.44 17.25
N TYR A 892 6.22 6.94 16.01
CA TYR A 892 6.61 7.68 14.82
C TYR A 892 5.60 8.73 14.33
N ARG A 893 4.30 8.64 14.69
CA ARG A 893 3.20 9.43 14.10
C ARG A 893 2.95 9.09 12.62
N TRP A 894 2.74 7.80 12.35
CA TRP A 894 2.49 7.25 11.00
C TRP A 894 1.30 6.31 11.02
N ILE A 895 0.10 6.82 11.36
CA ILE A 895 -1.03 5.97 11.77
C ILE A 895 -2.28 6.07 10.88
N ILE A 896 -2.33 6.95 9.89
CA ILE A 896 -3.53 7.09 9.07
C ILE A 896 -3.86 5.80 8.32
N PHE A 897 -5.07 5.30 8.48
CA PHE A 897 -5.58 4.24 7.63
C PHE A 897 -5.81 4.74 6.21
N THR A 898 -5.45 3.93 5.24
CA THR A 898 -5.42 4.35 3.86
C THR A 898 -6.04 3.30 2.95
N SER A 899 -6.88 3.77 2.04
CA SER A 899 -7.22 3.07 0.81
C SER A 899 -6.24 3.45 -0.30
N GLY A 900 -6.56 3.10 -1.53
CA GLY A 900 -5.81 3.53 -2.71
C GLY A 900 -6.64 3.45 -3.96
N LYS A 901 -6.22 4.18 -4.98
CA LYS A 901 -6.86 4.14 -6.30
C LYS A 901 -5.84 3.99 -7.41
N GLY A 902 -6.26 3.25 -8.45
CA GLY A 902 -5.52 3.12 -9.71
C GLY A 902 -5.87 4.23 -10.69
N LEU A 903 -4.89 4.68 -11.45
CA LEU A 903 -5.04 5.61 -12.55
C LEU A 903 -5.08 4.87 -13.90
N VAL A 904 -5.23 5.63 -14.96
CA VAL A 904 -5.48 5.11 -16.31
C VAL A 904 -4.38 4.20 -16.86
N ASP A 905 -3.14 4.42 -16.45
CA ASP A 905 -1.95 3.69 -16.90
C ASP A 905 -1.51 2.54 -15.97
N GLY A 906 -2.29 2.28 -14.91
CA GLY A 906 -1.92 1.34 -13.85
C GLY A 906 -1.13 1.95 -12.69
N SER A 907 -0.78 3.24 -12.78
CA SER A 907 -0.23 3.98 -11.64
C SER A 907 -1.20 3.95 -10.46
N PHE A 908 -0.66 4.02 -9.26
CA PHE A 908 -1.41 3.89 -8.03
C PHE A 908 -1.03 4.99 -7.04
N TYR A 909 -2.01 5.50 -6.31
CA TYR A 909 -1.77 6.40 -5.18
C TYR A 909 -2.53 5.95 -3.94
N ARG A 910 -1.95 6.27 -2.78
CA ARG A 910 -2.58 6.04 -1.48
C ARG A 910 -3.51 7.20 -1.14
N LEU A 911 -4.65 6.85 -0.55
CA LEU A 911 -5.71 7.80 -0.20
C LEU A 911 -6.01 7.69 1.29
N PRO A 912 -5.42 8.56 2.14
CA PRO A 912 -5.70 8.59 3.56
C PRO A 912 -7.11 9.09 3.83
N SER A 913 -8.01 8.19 4.20
CA SER A 913 -9.44 8.50 4.36
C SER A 913 -9.95 8.41 5.79
N TRP A 914 -9.19 7.79 6.70
CA TRP A 914 -9.59 7.61 8.10
C TRP A 914 -8.50 8.01 9.08
N GLY A 915 -8.85 8.83 10.06
CA GLY A 915 -8.01 9.13 11.21
C GLY A 915 -8.27 8.16 12.36
N LEU A 916 -7.24 7.91 13.17
CA LEU A 916 -7.36 7.19 14.44
C LEU A 916 -7.32 8.18 15.59
N TYR A 917 -8.27 8.05 16.53
CA TYR A 917 -8.41 8.94 17.68
C TYR A 917 -8.38 8.12 18.96
N THR A 918 -7.75 8.67 20.01
CA THR A 918 -7.82 8.10 21.36
C THR A 918 -9.27 8.15 21.88
N LEU A 919 -9.56 7.46 22.98
CA LEU A 919 -10.88 7.53 23.62
C LEU A 919 -11.24 8.94 24.09
N ASP A 920 -10.25 9.80 24.33
CA ASP A 920 -10.42 11.21 24.68
C ASP A 920 -10.52 12.13 23.45
N GLY A 921 -10.42 11.59 22.24
CA GLY A 921 -10.61 12.29 20.96
C GLY A 921 -9.33 12.94 20.39
N GLU A 922 -8.15 12.62 20.90
CA GLU A 922 -6.88 13.09 20.36
C GLU A 922 -6.51 12.30 19.10
N ASN A 923 -6.04 13.00 18.09
CA ASN A 923 -5.61 12.39 16.81
C ASN A 923 -4.18 11.85 16.94
N ILE A 924 -4.01 10.54 16.95
CA ILE A 924 -2.71 9.86 17.13
C ILE A 924 -1.73 10.15 15.98
N GLU A 925 -2.21 10.44 14.78
CA GLU A 925 -1.34 10.92 13.68
C GLU A 925 -0.56 12.18 14.05
N GLN A 926 -1.10 13.01 14.95
CA GLN A 926 -0.47 14.26 15.38
C GLN A 926 0.27 14.15 16.71
N THR A 927 -0.10 13.20 17.56
CA THR A 927 0.45 13.10 18.92
C THR A 927 1.41 11.92 19.11
N GLY A 928 1.29 10.87 18.27
CA GLY A 928 1.93 9.59 18.54
C GLY A 928 1.42 8.93 19.82
N VAL A 929 2.08 7.88 20.26
CA VAL A 929 1.82 7.20 21.55
C VAL A 929 3.03 7.36 22.43
N ALA A 930 2.88 8.12 23.51
CA ALA A 930 3.96 8.35 24.47
C ALA A 930 4.13 7.14 25.42
N PRO A 931 5.38 6.77 25.79
CA PRO A 931 5.63 5.75 26.81
C PRO A 931 5.25 6.24 28.22
N ASP A 932 5.10 5.30 29.16
CA ASP A 932 4.94 5.63 30.59
C ASP A 932 6.30 5.96 31.24
N ILE A 933 7.37 5.36 30.72
CA ILE A 933 8.76 5.61 31.13
C ILE A 933 9.59 5.93 29.89
N GLU A 934 10.03 7.17 29.79
CA GLU A 934 10.83 7.63 28.67
C GLU A 934 12.29 7.22 28.82
N VAL A 935 12.83 6.53 27.80
CA VAL A 935 14.23 6.11 27.70
C VAL A 935 14.67 6.16 26.25
N HIS A 936 15.79 6.79 25.96
CA HIS A 936 16.36 6.90 24.62
C HIS A 936 17.50 5.90 24.40
N ASN A 937 17.53 5.31 23.19
CA ASN A 937 18.69 4.63 22.64
C ASN A 937 19.37 5.57 21.64
N THR A 938 20.48 6.19 22.03
CA THR A 938 21.20 7.12 21.15
C THR A 938 21.99 6.36 20.06
N PHE A 939 22.39 7.08 19.01
CA PHE A 939 23.33 6.56 18.01
C PHE A 939 24.58 5.95 18.65
N LYS A 940 25.16 6.64 19.63
CA LYS A 940 26.33 6.17 20.35
C LYS A 940 26.06 4.87 21.12
N ASP A 941 24.91 4.75 21.77
CA ASP A 941 24.54 3.51 22.47
C ASP A 941 24.54 2.34 21.51
N ARG A 942 23.88 2.50 20.35
CA ARG A 942 23.79 1.45 19.32
C ARG A 942 25.17 1.08 18.75
N VAL A 943 26.02 2.07 18.41
CA VAL A 943 27.40 1.80 17.93
C VAL A 943 28.22 1.00 18.95
N ASN A 944 28.00 1.25 20.24
CA ASN A 944 28.70 0.58 21.34
C ASN A 944 28.00 -0.72 21.80
N GLY A 945 26.92 -1.14 21.15
CA GLY A 945 26.19 -2.36 21.49
C GLY A 945 25.39 -2.27 22.80
N ASN A 946 25.06 -1.06 23.26
CA ASN A 946 24.24 -0.81 24.45
C ASN A 946 22.76 -0.71 24.07
N ASP A 947 21.87 -1.18 24.95
CA ASP A 947 20.43 -1.04 24.83
C ASP A 947 19.80 -0.55 26.13
N PRO A 948 19.87 0.76 26.44
CA PRO A 948 19.27 1.35 27.65
C PRO A 948 17.77 1.09 27.79
N GLN A 949 17.01 1.03 26.69
CA GLN A 949 15.58 0.74 26.71
C GLN A 949 15.31 -0.69 27.20
N LEU A 950 15.99 -1.68 26.64
CA LEU A 950 15.85 -3.08 27.07
C LEU A 950 16.36 -3.29 28.49
N GLU A 951 17.46 -2.64 28.88
CA GLU A 951 17.99 -2.70 30.23
C GLU A 951 16.99 -2.14 31.26
N LYS A 952 16.34 -1.02 30.93
CA LYS A 952 15.29 -0.45 31.77
C LYS A 952 14.07 -1.37 31.89
N ALA A 953 13.66 -1.99 30.79
CA ALA A 953 12.57 -2.96 30.79
C ALA A 953 12.88 -4.17 31.70
N ILE A 954 14.10 -4.72 31.62
CA ILE A 954 14.56 -5.80 32.48
C ILE A 954 14.53 -5.38 33.95
N GLN A 955 15.02 -4.19 34.27
CA GLN A 955 14.99 -3.67 35.64
C GLN A 955 13.55 -3.54 36.17
N GLU A 956 12.66 -2.94 35.40
CA GLU A 956 11.29 -2.68 35.84
C GLU A 956 10.48 -3.98 35.98
N ILE A 957 10.67 -4.95 35.10
CA ILE A 957 9.93 -6.22 35.18
C ILE A 957 10.41 -7.08 36.36
N LEU A 958 11.70 -7.04 36.68
CA LEU A 958 12.23 -7.72 37.87
C LEU A 958 11.69 -7.07 39.16
N ASN A 959 11.62 -5.73 39.20
CA ASN A 959 11.00 -5.01 40.35
C ASN A 959 9.53 -5.39 40.55
N LYS A 960 8.78 -5.63 39.46
CA LYS A 960 7.38 -6.08 39.55
C LYS A 960 7.31 -7.52 40.10
N LEU A 961 8.15 -8.43 39.60
CA LEU A 961 8.19 -9.82 40.06
C LEU A 961 8.65 -9.98 41.54
N GLU A 962 9.38 -8.99 42.09
CA GLU A 962 9.76 -8.99 43.49
C GLU A 962 8.66 -8.49 44.42
N ASN A 963 7.72 -7.68 43.90
CA ASN A 963 6.65 -7.07 44.66
C ASN A 963 5.32 -7.85 44.60
N ASP A 964 5.18 -8.74 43.63
CA ASP A 964 4.09 -9.71 43.51
C ASP A 964 4.40 -11.00 44.29
#